data_0a801fc32f85719498d717554ddc43d2
#
_entry.id   0a801fc32f85719498d717554ddc43d2
#
_cell.length_a   1.000
_cell.length_b   1.000
_cell.length_c   1.000
_cell.angle_alpha   90.00
_cell.angle_beta   90.00
_cell.angle_gamma   90.00
#
_symmetry.space_group_name_H-M   'P 1'
#
loop_
_entity.id
_entity.type
_entity.pdbx_description
1 polymer ?
#
loop_
_entity_poly.entity_id
_entity_poly.type
_entity_poly.pdbx_seq_one_letter_code
_entity_poly.pdbx_strand_id
1 'polypeptide(L)'
;MVSYIVTGGTGFLGRRVVRGLLAADPTAIVHVLVRAESLAKFAALTAQYPDGDRVFALVGDLTADGLGLGDEPPRADHVLHLGAVYDMTADEQTSHAANVAGTRSVIELARRLDAVLHHVSSVAVAGDHRGKFFEEDFDLGQNLTSPYHRTKFAAEKLVREATDVRSRVYRPAIVVGDSRTGEMDKIDGPYYFFQAIAALSALPAELPLPLPDLGATNVVPVDYVAEAMVRLVRRDGLDGRTFHLVNPEPQPFGDIYRALATAAGGPAGIGTVPGSARALNSLGHVPGAHAVRDFLFEQAGIPAAVAPHVGFTAEFVADSTQAQLPGLTVPAFDTYAERLWDFWRANLDPHRGRPAADADRLSGRIVLITGASSGIGLATAHAVARRGATVLMVARGVEDLTAAAESVRAEGGTAFAYPCDITDATAVDALVGQLLTEHGHVDYLINNAGRSIRRSVANSVDRMHDFERTMAVNYFGAVRLILALLPSMRERHFGHIVNISSIAVQTKVPRFAAYAASKSALDNFSEIAAVENRGAGVTFTSIRMPLVRTPMIAPTDLYRALPLPDPERAADIVVRALLERPDRIDTPVGTFSQAVEMFLPSLKRTIMHTGYRLFGESTAAQGKSVPAQAAAEPASTEPAEPSRNALTVLAPVLTPLMVMPGPAARVSRMLPGVHW
;
A
#
# COMPACT_ATOMS: atom_id res chain seq x y z
N MET A 1 -1.66 11.73 -46.22
CA MET A 1 -2.12 12.00 -44.86
C MET A 1 -2.72 10.67 -44.37
N VAL A 2 -2.10 10.05 -43.43
CA VAL A 2 -2.58 8.77 -42.85
C VAL A 2 -3.37 9.08 -41.59
N SER A 3 -4.53 8.44 -41.43
CA SER A 3 -5.45 8.66 -40.31
C SER A 3 -5.63 7.38 -39.47
N TYR A 4 -5.65 7.57 -38.16
CA TYR A 4 -5.71 6.49 -37.18
C TYR A 4 -6.87 6.68 -36.23
N ILE A 5 -7.59 5.61 -35.91
CA ILE A 5 -8.45 5.54 -34.72
C ILE A 5 -7.78 4.61 -33.72
N VAL A 6 -7.61 5.08 -32.47
CA VAL A 6 -6.91 4.34 -31.42
C VAL A 6 -7.82 4.15 -30.21
N THR A 7 -8.14 2.92 -29.87
CA THR A 7 -8.76 2.61 -28.58
C THR A 7 -7.69 2.36 -27.53
N GLY A 8 -7.94 2.78 -26.28
CA GLY A 8 -6.91 2.69 -25.23
C GLY A 8 -5.72 3.65 -25.39
N GLY A 9 -5.86 4.67 -26.24
CA GLY A 9 -4.78 5.64 -26.54
C GLY A 9 -4.34 6.50 -25.37
N THR A 10 -5.13 6.59 -24.30
CA THR A 10 -4.75 7.29 -23.05
C THR A 10 -4.04 6.37 -22.05
N GLY A 11 -3.99 5.06 -22.32
CA GLY A 11 -3.33 4.07 -21.48
C GLY A 11 -1.81 4.04 -21.63
N PHE A 12 -1.15 3.21 -20.83
CA PHE A 12 0.31 3.13 -20.71
C PHE A 12 1.04 2.88 -22.03
N LEU A 13 0.63 1.86 -22.78
CA LEU A 13 1.15 1.58 -24.11
C LEU A 13 0.61 2.57 -25.16
N GLY A 14 -0.70 2.86 -25.09
CA GLY A 14 -1.39 3.64 -26.11
C GLY A 14 -0.84 5.04 -26.28
N ARG A 15 -0.55 5.76 -25.18
CA ARG A 15 0.04 7.11 -25.26
C ARG A 15 1.41 7.15 -25.93
N ARG A 16 2.21 6.07 -25.79
CA ARG A 16 3.52 5.95 -26.45
C ARG A 16 3.38 5.63 -27.94
N VAL A 17 2.44 4.74 -28.27
CA VAL A 17 2.13 4.43 -29.67
C VAL A 17 1.61 5.69 -30.40
N VAL A 18 0.66 6.42 -29.80
CA VAL A 18 0.14 7.68 -30.38
C VAL A 18 1.27 8.68 -30.63
N ARG A 19 2.13 8.92 -29.63
CA ARG A 19 3.29 9.82 -29.80
C ARG A 19 4.27 9.33 -30.87
N GLY A 20 4.50 8.03 -30.92
CA GLY A 20 5.38 7.42 -31.92
C GLY A 20 4.84 7.55 -33.33
N LEU A 21 3.53 7.39 -33.55
CA LEU A 21 2.89 7.59 -34.86
C LEU A 21 2.99 9.04 -35.34
N LEU A 22 2.73 10.01 -34.45
CA LEU A 22 2.85 11.44 -34.75
C LEU A 22 4.29 11.86 -35.09
N ALA A 23 5.26 11.32 -34.33
CA ALA A 23 6.69 11.61 -34.58
C ALA A 23 7.20 10.95 -35.87
N ALA A 24 6.66 9.81 -36.26
CA ALA A 24 7.07 9.07 -37.44
C ALA A 24 6.45 9.61 -38.74
N ASP A 25 5.31 10.31 -38.66
CA ASP A 25 4.64 10.94 -39.80
C ASP A 25 4.10 12.34 -39.42
N PRO A 26 4.73 13.41 -39.91
CA PRO A 26 4.29 14.79 -39.65
C PRO A 26 2.88 15.10 -40.16
N THR A 27 2.30 14.27 -41.03
CA THR A 27 0.97 14.48 -41.62
C THR A 27 -0.11 13.59 -40.96
N ALA A 28 0.27 12.71 -40.04
CA ALA A 28 -0.65 11.80 -39.38
C ALA A 28 -1.68 12.53 -38.52
N ILE A 29 -2.91 12.03 -38.57
CA ILE A 29 -4.02 12.44 -37.70
C ILE A 29 -4.43 11.24 -36.84
N VAL A 30 -4.63 11.44 -35.52
CA VAL A 30 -4.99 10.40 -34.61
C VAL A 30 -6.29 10.76 -33.86
N HIS A 31 -7.30 9.91 -33.98
CA HIS A 31 -8.53 9.97 -33.20
C HIS A 31 -8.43 8.94 -32.06
N VAL A 32 -8.53 9.39 -30.82
CA VAL A 32 -8.47 8.50 -29.64
C VAL A 32 -9.85 8.32 -29.06
N LEU A 33 -10.32 7.06 -28.99
CA LEU A 33 -11.59 6.72 -28.34
C LEU A 33 -11.45 6.95 -26.84
N VAL A 34 -12.27 7.86 -26.31
CA VAL A 34 -12.27 8.24 -24.89
C VAL A 34 -13.71 8.35 -24.37
N ARG A 35 -13.92 7.95 -23.12
CA ARG A 35 -15.19 8.13 -22.44
C ARG A 35 -15.39 9.60 -22.09
N ALA A 36 -16.65 10.04 -22.01
CA ALA A 36 -17.00 11.43 -21.74
C ALA A 36 -16.36 11.96 -20.43
N GLU A 37 -16.35 11.14 -19.37
CA GLU A 37 -15.72 11.48 -18.10
C GLU A 37 -14.18 11.57 -18.17
N SER A 38 -13.56 11.02 -19.20
CA SER A 38 -12.11 11.03 -19.41
C SER A 38 -11.61 12.19 -20.29
N LEU A 39 -12.48 13.05 -20.79
CA LEU A 39 -12.10 14.16 -21.69
C LEU A 39 -11.10 15.13 -21.04
N ALA A 40 -11.28 15.47 -19.77
CA ALA A 40 -10.34 16.36 -19.06
C ALA A 40 -8.93 15.73 -18.96
N LYS A 41 -8.86 14.43 -18.65
CA LYS A 41 -7.60 13.67 -18.60
C LYS A 41 -6.96 13.59 -20.00
N PHE A 42 -7.76 13.37 -21.03
CA PHE A 42 -7.28 13.37 -22.42
C PHE A 42 -6.68 14.72 -22.82
N ALA A 43 -7.38 15.82 -22.55
CA ALA A 43 -6.89 17.17 -22.87
C ALA A 43 -5.57 17.49 -22.14
N ALA A 44 -5.47 17.14 -20.85
CA ALA A 44 -4.23 17.32 -20.09
C ALA A 44 -3.07 16.48 -20.64
N LEU A 45 -3.35 15.28 -21.16
CA LEU A 45 -2.36 14.40 -21.76
C LEU A 45 -1.87 14.94 -23.11
N THR A 46 -2.78 15.32 -24.01
CA THR A 46 -2.45 15.81 -25.37
C THR A 46 -1.78 17.17 -25.35
N ALA A 47 -2.07 18.02 -24.36
CA ALA A 47 -1.34 19.28 -24.15
C ALA A 47 0.16 19.10 -23.89
N GLN A 48 0.60 17.90 -23.49
CA GLN A 48 2.01 17.57 -23.29
C GLN A 48 2.70 17.05 -24.57
N TYR A 49 1.95 16.83 -25.63
CA TYR A 49 2.52 16.36 -26.90
C TYR A 49 2.98 17.54 -27.75
N PRO A 50 4.17 17.50 -28.35
CA PRO A 50 4.63 18.53 -29.28
C PRO A 50 3.64 18.75 -30.44
N ASP A 51 2.97 17.69 -30.86
CA ASP A 51 2.03 17.63 -31.98
C ASP A 51 0.60 17.34 -31.52
N GLY A 52 0.21 17.81 -30.35
CA GLY A 52 -1.10 17.51 -29.72
C GLY A 52 -2.30 18.06 -30.51
N ASP A 53 -2.10 19.04 -31.34
CA ASP A 53 -3.08 19.62 -32.29
C ASP A 53 -3.57 18.63 -33.36
N ARG A 54 -2.82 17.55 -33.59
CA ARG A 54 -3.17 16.46 -34.51
C ARG A 54 -3.85 15.25 -33.81
N VAL A 55 -4.14 15.38 -32.53
CA VAL A 55 -4.81 14.32 -31.73
C VAL A 55 -6.18 14.78 -31.30
N PHE A 56 -7.20 14.08 -31.73
CA PHE A 56 -8.60 14.42 -31.50
C PHE A 56 -9.29 13.38 -30.59
N ALA A 57 -10.14 13.87 -29.68
CA ALA A 57 -10.98 12.98 -28.90
C ALA A 57 -12.13 12.46 -29.75
N LEU A 58 -12.32 11.14 -29.77
CA LEU A 58 -13.50 10.46 -30.29
C LEU A 58 -14.28 9.97 -29.08
N VAL A 59 -15.40 10.63 -28.75
CA VAL A 59 -16.19 10.28 -27.56
C VAL A 59 -16.93 8.98 -27.80
N GLY A 60 -16.70 7.98 -26.94
CA GLY A 60 -17.33 6.67 -27.02
C GLY A 60 -16.84 5.73 -25.91
N ASP A 61 -17.38 4.52 -25.85
CA ASP A 61 -17.05 3.51 -24.85
C ASP A 61 -16.96 2.11 -25.48
N LEU A 62 -15.89 1.37 -25.16
CA LEU A 62 -15.70 -0.01 -25.63
C LEU A 62 -16.81 -0.97 -25.20
N THR A 63 -17.51 -0.67 -24.11
CA THR A 63 -18.59 -1.51 -23.58
C THR A 63 -19.97 -1.15 -24.15
N ALA A 64 -20.06 -0.04 -24.91
CA ALA A 64 -21.30 0.39 -25.55
C ALA A 64 -21.48 -0.25 -26.93
N ASP A 65 -22.73 -0.49 -27.32
CA ASP A 65 -23.06 -0.95 -28.66
C ASP A 65 -22.53 0.03 -29.73
N GLY A 66 -21.86 -0.49 -30.75
CA GLY A 66 -21.22 0.33 -31.79
C GLY A 66 -20.19 1.33 -31.24
N LEU A 67 -19.57 1.03 -30.06
CA LEU A 67 -18.66 1.92 -29.35
C LEU A 67 -19.28 3.23 -28.88
N GLY A 68 -20.61 3.36 -28.89
CA GLY A 68 -21.31 4.62 -28.63
C GLY A 68 -21.05 5.69 -29.69
N LEU A 69 -20.51 5.31 -30.86
CA LEU A 69 -20.25 6.23 -31.97
C LEU A 69 -21.50 6.42 -32.82
N GLY A 70 -21.68 7.64 -33.34
CA GLY A 70 -22.74 7.93 -34.30
C GLY A 70 -22.56 7.22 -35.64
N ASP A 71 -23.51 7.45 -36.55
CA ASP A 71 -23.55 6.80 -37.87
C ASP A 71 -22.37 7.15 -38.79
N GLU A 72 -21.69 8.27 -38.55
CA GLU A 72 -20.57 8.74 -39.37
C GLU A 72 -19.31 8.95 -38.49
N PRO A 73 -18.57 7.89 -38.12
CA PRO A 73 -17.27 8.04 -37.47
C PRO A 73 -16.25 8.71 -38.42
N PRO A 74 -15.21 9.36 -37.90
CA PRO A 74 -14.16 9.93 -38.73
C PRO A 74 -13.51 8.85 -39.61
N ARG A 75 -13.12 9.20 -40.83
CA ARG A 75 -12.36 8.30 -41.72
C ARG A 75 -11.04 7.93 -41.07
N ALA A 76 -10.67 6.67 -41.20
CA ALA A 76 -9.37 6.19 -40.74
C ALA A 76 -8.85 5.10 -41.69
N ASP A 77 -7.54 5.15 -41.98
CA ASP A 77 -6.84 4.12 -42.75
C ASP A 77 -6.49 2.90 -41.86
N HIS A 78 -6.31 3.19 -40.55
CA HIS A 78 -5.94 2.19 -39.56
C HIS A 78 -6.79 2.33 -38.28
N VAL A 79 -7.20 1.21 -37.70
CA VAL A 79 -7.84 1.12 -36.39
C VAL A 79 -6.91 0.32 -35.46
N LEU A 80 -6.34 0.98 -34.46
CA LEU A 80 -5.48 0.36 -33.45
C LEU A 80 -6.29 0.03 -32.18
N HIS A 81 -6.47 -1.24 -31.90
CA HIS A 81 -7.23 -1.71 -30.76
C HIS A 81 -6.28 -2.14 -29.63
N LEU A 82 -5.95 -1.16 -28.73
CA LEU A 82 -5.14 -1.37 -27.54
C LEU A 82 -6.00 -1.37 -26.26
N GLY A 83 -7.26 -0.93 -26.36
CA GLY A 83 -8.18 -0.88 -25.23
C GLY A 83 -8.54 -2.29 -24.77
N ALA A 84 -8.24 -2.60 -23.52
CA ALA A 84 -8.64 -3.83 -22.85
C ALA A 84 -8.68 -3.60 -21.34
N VAL A 85 -9.52 -4.34 -20.62
CA VAL A 85 -9.42 -4.47 -19.17
C VAL A 85 -8.31 -5.48 -18.89
N TYR A 86 -7.20 -4.98 -18.38
CA TYR A 86 -6.10 -5.78 -17.86
C TYR A 86 -6.15 -5.73 -16.33
N ASP A 87 -6.91 -6.63 -15.75
CA ASP A 87 -6.97 -6.85 -14.32
C ASP A 87 -7.19 -8.34 -14.07
N MET A 88 -6.17 -9.01 -13.54
CA MET A 88 -6.22 -10.45 -13.24
C MET A 88 -7.19 -10.76 -12.09
N THR A 89 -7.65 -9.73 -11.36
CA THR A 89 -8.61 -9.84 -10.25
C THR A 89 -10.02 -9.39 -10.63
N ALA A 90 -10.22 -8.82 -11.84
CA ALA A 90 -11.53 -8.41 -12.33
C ALA A 90 -12.46 -9.63 -12.54
N ASP A 91 -13.74 -9.43 -12.30
CA ASP A 91 -14.74 -10.45 -12.59
C ASP A 91 -14.83 -10.77 -14.09
N GLU A 92 -15.29 -12.00 -14.39
CA GLU A 92 -15.31 -12.53 -15.75
C GLU A 92 -16.30 -11.73 -16.65
N GLN A 93 -17.37 -11.21 -16.09
CA GLN A 93 -18.38 -10.48 -16.86
C GLN A 93 -17.85 -9.12 -17.33
N THR A 94 -17.21 -8.37 -16.45
CA THR A 94 -16.56 -7.08 -16.78
C THR A 94 -15.43 -7.27 -17.80
N SER A 95 -14.60 -8.29 -17.62
CA SER A 95 -13.52 -8.63 -18.56
C SER A 95 -14.08 -9.04 -19.93
N HIS A 96 -15.16 -9.80 -19.99
CA HIS A 96 -15.78 -10.23 -21.24
C HIS A 96 -16.42 -9.05 -21.99
N ALA A 97 -17.13 -8.17 -21.31
CA ALA A 97 -17.77 -7.01 -21.95
C ALA A 97 -16.76 -6.10 -22.63
N ALA A 98 -15.64 -5.77 -21.97
CA ALA A 98 -14.64 -4.89 -22.54
C ALA A 98 -13.74 -5.60 -23.58
N ASN A 99 -13.26 -6.81 -23.28
CA ASN A 99 -12.27 -7.47 -24.11
C ASN A 99 -12.85 -8.23 -25.31
N VAL A 100 -14.06 -8.82 -25.18
CA VAL A 100 -14.66 -9.63 -26.23
C VAL A 100 -15.72 -8.84 -26.99
N ALA A 101 -16.73 -8.30 -26.30
CA ALA A 101 -17.76 -7.51 -26.96
C ALA A 101 -17.19 -6.21 -27.56
N GLY A 102 -16.30 -5.51 -26.83
CA GLY A 102 -15.57 -4.36 -27.35
C GLY A 102 -14.75 -4.66 -28.61
N THR A 103 -14.05 -5.80 -28.64
CA THR A 103 -13.31 -6.23 -29.85
C THR A 103 -14.25 -6.46 -31.04
N ARG A 104 -15.44 -7.04 -30.82
CA ARG A 104 -16.44 -7.21 -31.89
C ARG A 104 -16.88 -5.87 -32.47
N SER A 105 -17.16 -4.88 -31.62
CA SER A 105 -17.55 -3.54 -32.07
C SER A 105 -16.40 -2.84 -32.82
N VAL A 106 -15.15 -3.08 -32.44
CA VAL A 106 -13.96 -2.53 -33.16
C VAL A 106 -13.76 -3.20 -34.53
N ILE A 107 -13.99 -4.52 -34.64
CA ILE A 107 -13.98 -5.22 -35.94
C ILE A 107 -15.02 -4.63 -36.87
N GLU A 108 -16.25 -4.37 -36.39
CA GLU A 108 -17.31 -3.74 -37.16
C GLU A 108 -16.95 -2.32 -37.61
N LEU A 109 -16.33 -1.53 -36.72
CA LEU A 109 -15.83 -0.21 -37.07
C LEU A 109 -14.76 -0.28 -38.20
N ALA A 110 -13.78 -1.20 -38.08
CA ALA A 110 -12.77 -1.37 -39.09
C ALA A 110 -13.35 -1.79 -40.44
N ARG A 111 -14.36 -2.68 -40.44
CA ARG A 111 -15.12 -3.12 -41.62
C ARG A 111 -15.84 -1.94 -42.30
N ARG A 112 -16.55 -1.11 -41.53
CA ARG A 112 -17.26 0.07 -42.05
C ARG A 112 -16.33 1.10 -42.69
N LEU A 113 -15.10 1.23 -42.18
CA LEU A 113 -14.12 2.19 -42.65
C LEU A 113 -13.20 1.63 -43.74
N ASP A 114 -13.28 0.35 -44.07
CA ASP A 114 -12.29 -0.39 -44.89
C ASP A 114 -10.84 -0.18 -44.39
N ALA A 115 -10.69 -0.08 -43.07
CA ALA A 115 -9.43 0.21 -42.41
C ALA A 115 -8.69 -1.09 -42.01
N VAL A 116 -7.35 -1.02 -41.92
CA VAL A 116 -6.54 -2.11 -41.37
C VAL A 116 -6.69 -2.15 -39.85
N LEU A 117 -7.15 -3.28 -39.33
CA LEU A 117 -7.28 -3.52 -37.88
C LEU A 117 -5.94 -3.99 -37.29
N HIS A 118 -5.42 -3.25 -36.31
CA HIS A 118 -4.25 -3.64 -35.50
C HIS A 118 -4.73 -4.06 -34.11
N HIS A 119 -4.79 -5.35 -33.85
CA HIS A 119 -5.28 -5.88 -32.59
C HIS A 119 -4.14 -6.24 -31.64
N VAL A 120 -4.12 -5.63 -30.44
CA VAL A 120 -3.17 -5.99 -29.38
C VAL A 120 -3.76 -7.10 -28.51
N SER A 121 -3.28 -8.30 -28.81
CA SER A 121 -3.52 -9.52 -28.03
C SER A 121 -2.50 -9.65 -26.88
N SER A 122 -2.03 -10.83 -26.58
CA SER A 122 -1.01 -11.14 -25.56
C SER A 122 -0.43 -12.52 -25.81
N VAL A 123 0.81 -12.78 -25.38
CA VAL A 123 1.35 -14.14 -25.28
C VAL A 123 0.53 -15.06 -24.36
N ALA A 124 -0.33 -14.48 -23.51
CA ALA A 124 -1.25 -15.22 -22.64
C ALA A 124 -2.20 -16.17 -23.39
N VAL A 125 -2.40 -15.98 -24.71
CA VAL A 125 -3.20 -16.91 -25.55
C VAL A 125 -2.57 -18.29 -25.65
N ALA A 126 -1.28 -18.44 -25.39
CA ALA A 126 -0.60 -19.74 -25.35
C ALA A 126 -1.02 -20.60 -24.13
N GLY A 127 -1.64 -20.02 -23.11
CA GLY A 127 -2.13 -20.76 -21.94
C GLY A 127 -1.04 -21.62 -21.29
N ASP A 128 -1.34 -22.92 -21.10
CA ASP A 128 -0.42 -23.92 -20.54
C ASP A 128 0.35 -24.72 -21.61
N HIS A 129 0.41 -24.23 -22.84
CA HIS A 129 1.18 -24.87 -23.92
C HIS A 129 2.64 -25.09 -23.49
N ARG A 130 3.22 -26.19 -23.93
CA ARG A 130 4.61 -26.56 -23.63
C ARG A 130 5.42 -26.67 -24.90
N GLY A 131 6.62 -26.10 -24.88
CA GLY A 131 7.51 -26.06 -26.03
C GLY A 131 7.34 -24.81 -26.87
N LYS A 132 7.76 -24.89 -28.15
CA LYS A 132 7.74 -23.73 -29.04
C LYS A 132 6.33 -23.34 -29.43
N PHE A 133 6.04 -22.07 -29.36
CA PHE A 133 4.80 -21.44 -29.79
C PHE A 133 5.15 -20.39 -30.84
N PHE A 134 4.77 -20.69 -32.08
CA PHE A 134 5.10 -19.87 -33.25
C PHE A 134 4.08 -18.73 -33.43
N GLU A 135 4.41 -17.76 -34.25
CA GLU A 135 3.55 -16.58 -34.51
C GLU A 135 2.23 -16.98 -35.21
N GLU A 136 2.26 -17.99 -36.05
CA GLU A 136 1.08 -18.58 -36.71
C GLU A 136 0.21 -19.44 -35.77
N ASP A 137 0.77 -19.98 -34.69
CA ASP A 137 0.05 -20.82 -33.74
C ASP A 137 -1.02 -20.03 -33.01
N PHE A 138 -2.16 -20.69 -32.73
CA PHE A 138 -3.25 -20.07 -31.98
C PHE A 138 -3.99 -21.10 -31.11
N ASP A 139 -4.87 -21.93 -31.70
CA ASP A 139 -5.67 -22.90 -30.95
C ASP A 139 -5.02 -24.30 -31.11
N LEU A 140 -4.21 -24.67 -30.13
CA LEU A 140 -3.52 -25.94 -30.04
C LEU A 140 -4.12 -26.85 -28.95
N GLY A 141 -5.30 -26.51 -28.43
CA GLY A 141 -5.97 -27.23 -27.34
C GLY A 141 -5.40 -26.93 -25.95
N GLN A 142 -4.68 -25.82 -25.78
CA GLN A 142 -4.12 -25.39 -24.51
C GLN A 142 -5.21 -24.96 -23.51
N ASN A 143 -4.97 -25.20 -22.22
CA ASN A 143 -5.86 -24.73 -21.16
C ASN A 143 -5.61 -23.25 -20.85
N LEU A 144 -6.71 -22.50 -20.74
CA LEU A 144 -6.71 -21.07 -20.42
C LEU A 144 -7.15 -20.90 -18.97
N THR A 145 -6.19 -20.81 -18.06
CA THR A 145 -6.41 -20.95 -16.61
C THR A 145 -7.04 -19.73 -15.95
N SER A 146 -6.90 -18.51 -16.52
CA SER A 146 -7.45 -17.28 -15.94
C SER A 146 -8.54 -16.66 -16.81
N PRO A 147 -9.45 -15.81 -16.24
CA PRO A 147 -10.41 -15.03 -17.02
C PRO A 147 -9.73 -14.15 -18.08
N TYR A 148 -8.56 -13.57 -17.74
CA TYR A 148 -7.77 -12.77 -18.67
C TYR A 148 -7.31 -13.58 -19.89
N HIS A 149 -6.74 -14.79 -19.68
CA HIS A 149 -6.32 -15.69 -20.79
C HIS A 149 -7.51 -16.03 -21.69
N ARG A 150 -8.66 -16.40 -21.11
CA ARG A 150 -9.86 -16.74 -21.86
C ARG A 150 -10.39 -15.59 -22.70
N THR A 151 -10.46 -14.37 -22.11
CA THR A 151 -10.98 -13.21 -22.84
C THR A 151 -10.04 -12.71 -23.92
N LYS A 152 -8.71 -12.75 -23.72
CA LYS A 152 -7.73 -12.43 -24.75
C LYS A 152 -7.74 -13.43 -25.90
N PHE A 153 -7.84 -14.71 -25.59
CA PHE A 153 -7.99 -15.76 -26.60
C PHE A 153 -9.28 -15.59 -27.41
N ALA A 154 -10.42 -15.37 -26.74
CA ALA A 154 -11.71 -15.18 -27.41
C ALA A 154 -11.69 -13.92 -28.30
N ALA A 155 -11.07 -12.82 -27.85
CA ALA A 155 -10.93 -11.60 -28.63
C ALA A 155 -10.05 -11.81 -29.89
N GLU A 156 -8.91 -12.47 -29.76
CA GLU A 156 -8.06 -12.77 -30.91
C GLU A 156 -8.75 -13.74 -31.89
N LYS A 157 -9.51 -14.72 -31.37
CA LYS A 157 -10.32 -15.61 -32.21
C LYS A 157 -11.30 -14.85 -33.08
N LEU A 158 -12.03 -13.88 -32.52
CA LEU A 158 -12.93 -13.02 -33.30
C LEU A 158 -12.20 -12.27 -34.42
N VAL A 159 -11.02 -11.74 -34.16
CA VAL A 159 -10.22 -11.05 -35.18
C VAL A 159 -9.78 -12.00 -36.29
N ARG A 160 -9.35 -13.20 -35.97
CA ARG A 160 -8.94 -14.24 -36.94
C ARG A 160 -10.11 -14.75 -37.78
N GLU A 161 -11.30 -14.84 -37.20
CA GLU A 161 -12.53 -15.29 -37.89
C GLU A 161 -13.10 -14.19 -38.81
N ALA A 162 -12.76 -12.91 -38.59
CA ALA A 162 -13.19 -11.80 -39.43
C ALA A 162 -12.31 -11.69 -40.72
N THR A 163 -12.40 -12.70 -41.60
CA THR A 163 -11.55 -12.82 -42.81
C THR A 163 -11.81 -11.72 -43.86
N ASP A 164 -12.90 -11.01 -43.75
CA ASP A 164 -13.26 -9.87 -44.59
C ASP A 164 -12.64 -8.54 -44.10
N VAL A 165 -11.97 -8.52 -42.93
CA VAL A 165 -11.26 -7.36 -42.39
C VAL A 165 -9.76 -7.61 -42.45
N ARG A 166 -9.04 -6.71 -43.11
CA ARG A 166 -7.56 -6.72 -43.09
C ARG A 166 -7.08 -6.52 -41.66
N SER A 167 -6.34 -7.45 -41.09
CA SER A 167 -5.94 -7.35 -39.68
C SER A 167 -4.49 -7.75 -39.45
N ARG A 168 -3.90 -7.23 -38.36
CA ARG A 168 -2.59 -7.63 -37.82
C ARG A 168 -2.73 -7.83 -36.32
N VAL A 169 -2.16 -8.91 -35.81
CA VAL A 169 -2.22 -9.25 -34.40
C VAL A 169 -0.86 -9.05 -33.74
N TYR A 170 -0.83 -8.41 -32.59
CA TYR A 170 0.38 -8.18 -31.79
C TYR A 170 0.25 -8.90 -30.47
N ARG A 171 1.20 -9.75 -30.14
CA ARG A 171 1.25 -10.51 -28.88
C ARG A 171 2.44 -10.05 -28.04
N PRO A 172 2.31 -8.98 -27.28
CA PRO A 172 3.36 -8.59 -26.34
C PRO A 172 3.48 -9.62 -25.22
N ALA A 173 4.72 -9.82 -24.74
CA ALA A 173 5.02 -10.50 -23.49
C ALA A 173 4.61 -9.62 -22.28
N ILE A 174 5.13 -9.90 -21.10
CA ILE A 174 4.87 -9.07 -19.91
C ILE A 174 5.50 -7.70 -20.14
N VAL A 175 4.66 -6.68 -20.33
CA VAL A 175 5.12 -5.32 -20.58
C VAL A 175 5.47 -4.66 -19.26
N VAL A 176 6.73 -4.25 -19.13
CA VAL A 176 7.24 -3.50 -17.98
C VAL A 176 7.46 -2.03 -18.32
N GLY A 177 7.89 -1.24 -17.33
CA GLY A 177 8.12 0.19 -17.48
C GLY A 177 9.09 0.55 -18.61
N ASP A 178 9.19 1.82 -18.85
CA ASP A 178 10.05 2.39 -19.90
C ASP A 178 11.53 2.17 -19.56
N SER A 179 12.30 1.59 -20.46
CA SER A 179 13.70 1.24 -20.21
C SER A 179 14.62 2.47 -20.05
N ARG A 180 14.19 3.62 -20.52
CA ARG A 180 14.95 4.88 -20.49
C ARG A 180 14.64 5.72 -19.26
N THR A 181 13.38 5.71 -18.79
CA THR A 181 12.89 6.59 -17.72
C THR A 181 12.46 5.83 -16.46
N GLY A 182 12.25 4.52 -16.55
CA GLY A 182 11.64 3.71 -15.50
C GLY A 182 10.13 3.90 -15.35
N GLU A 183 9.51 4.82 -16.10
CA GLU A 183 8.11 5.17 -15.96
C GLU A 183 7.18 3.95 -16.09
N MET A 184 6.31 3.74 -15.11
CA MET A 184 5.29 2.72 -15.08
C MET A 184 3.96 3.32 -14.59
N ASP A 185 2.83 2.71 -14.94
CA ASP A 185 1.51 3.29 -14.71
C ASP A 185 0.84 2.78 -13.43
N LYS A 186 0.97 1.49 -13.16
CA LYS A 186 0.36 0.81 -12.01
C LYS A 186 1.16 -0.41 -11.59
N ILE A 187 0.84 -0.91 -10.39
CA ILE A 187 1.46 -2.13 -9.86
C ILE A 187 0.64 -3.33 -10.37
N ASP A 188 1.19 -4.04 -11.37
CA ASP A 188 0.68 -5.33 -11.86
C ASP A 188 1.84 -6.20 -12.39
N GLY A 189 1.56 -7.49 -12.66
CA GLY A 189 2.58 -8.41 -13.15
C GLY A 189 3.81 -8.48 -12.24
N PRO A 190 5.04 -8.28 -12.76
CA PRO A 190 6.28 -8.39 -11.98
C PRO A 190 6.38 -7.40 -10.82
N TYR A 191 5.63 -6.29 -10.85
CA TYR A 191 5.71 -5.25 -9.83
C TYR A 191 5.15 -5.65 -8.48
N TYR A 192 4.34 -6.72 -8.40
CA TYR A 192 3.95 -7.31 -7.12
C TYR A 192 5.16 -7.75 -6.29
N PHE A 193 6.27 -8.13 -6.94
CA PHE A 193 7.50 -8.52 -6.26
C PHE A 193 8.29 -7.33 -5.69
N PHE A 194 8.03 -6.10 -6.14
CA PHE A 194 8.76 -4.91 -5.68
C PHE A 194 8.56 -4.67 -4.18
N GLN A 195 7.36 -4.89 -3.66
CA GLN A 195 7.10 -4.78 -2.23
C GLN A 195 7.86 -5.84 -1.43
N ALA A 196 7.88 -7.10 -1.93
CA ALA A 196 8.65 -8.17 -1.31
C ALA A 196 10.16 -7.86 -1.33
N ILE A 197 10.68 -7.38 -2.47
CA ILE A 197 12.08 -6.96 -2.61
C ILE A 197 12.39 -5.78 -1.68
N ALA A 198 11.49 -4.79 -1.55
CA ALA A 198 11.64 -3.69 -0.62
C ALA A 198 11.70 -4.15 0.83
N ALA A 199 10.90 -5.14 1.22
CA ALA A 199 10.97 -5.72 2.55
C ALA A 199 12.29 -6.47 2.78
N LEU A 200 12.77 -7.22 1.78
CA LEU A 200 14.02 -7.95 1.84
C LEU A 200 15.25 -7.03 1.76
N SER A 201 15.16 -5.85 1.16
CA SER A 201 16.26 -4.88 1.12
C SER A 201 16.65 -4.31 2.49
N ALA A 202 15.84 -4.54 3.52
CA ALA A 202 16.20 -4.27 4.91
C ALA A 202 17.24 -5.27 5.48
N LEU A 203 17.45 -6.40 4.81
CA LEU A 203 18.45 -7.41 5.17
C LEU A 203 19.82 -7.07 4.56
N PRO A 204 20.94 -7.54 5.16
CA PRO A 204 22.26 -7.37 4.56
C PRO A 204 22.32 -7.95 3.14
N ALA A 205 22.93 -7.22 2.21
CA ALA A 205 23.04 -7.64 0.81
C ALA A 205 23.79 -8.98 0.63
N GLU A 206 24.69 -9.28 1.55
CA GLU A 206 25.51 -10.51 1.58
C GLU A 206 24.75 -11.72 2.12
N LEU A 207 23.50 -11.55 2.60
CA LEU A 207 22.73 -12.67 3.15
C LEU A 207 22.47 -13.72 2.07
N PRO A 208 22.90 -14.99 2.27
CA PRO A 208 22.68 -16.04 1.30
C PRO A 208 21.20 -16.46 1.27
N LEU A 209 20.44 -15.90 0.35
CA LEU A 209 19.01 -16.19 0.19
C LEU A 209 18.80 -17.21 -0.94
N PRO A 210 18.29 -18.42 -0.67
CA PRO A 210 17.93 -19.36 -1.74
C PRO A 210 16.64 -18.87 -2.43
N LEU A 211 16.63 -18.79 -3.76
CA LEU A 211 15.49 -18.37 -4.54
C LEU A 211 14.66 -19.58 -5.00
N PRO A 212 13.33 -19.47 -5.08
CA PRO A 212 12.53 -20.50 -5.73
C PRO A 212 12.78 -20.50 -7.25
N ASP A 213 12.84 -21.69 -7.85
CA ASP A 213 12.85 -21.85 -9.30
C ASP A 213 11.42 -21.71 -9.82
N LEU A 214 11.04 -20.51 -10.23
CA LEU A 214 9.72 -20.20 -10.81
C LEU A 214 9.69 -20.35 -12.35
N GLY A 215 10.77 -20.89 -12.94
CA GLY A 215 10.89 -21.10 -14.38
C GLY A 215 11.36 -19.85 -15.15
N ALA A 216 11.20 -19.92 -16.48
CA ALA A 216 11.49 -18.81 -17.36
C ALA A 216 10.31 -17.84 -17.43
N THR A 217 10.61 -16.57 -17.55
CA THR A 217 9.63 -15.51 -17.83
C THR A 217 10.05 -14.75 -19.07
N ASN A 218 9.16 -13.92 -19.60
CA ASN A 218 9.47 -13.07 -20.73
C ASN A 218 8.94 -11.66 -20.44
N VAL A 219 9.86 -10.73 -20.26
CA VAL A 219 9.55 -9.33 -19.99
C VAL A 219 10.14 -8.42 -21.07
N VAL A 220 9.36 -7.42 -21.45
CA VAL A 220 9.74 -6.42 -22.47
C VAL A 220 9.38 -5.02 -21.98
N PRO A 221 10.24 -4.02 -22.19
CA PRO A 221 9.90 -2.66 -21.79
C PRO A 221 8.90 -2.04 -22.77
N VAL A 222 8.05 -1.17 -22.24
CA VAL A 222 6.94 -0.54 -23.00
C VAL A 222 7.43 0.28 -24.20
N ASP A 223 8.58 0.90 -24.12
CA ASP A 223 9.20 1.67 -25.20
C ASP A 223 9.60 0.78 -26.37
N TYR A 224 10.13 -0.42 -26.11
CA TYR A 224 10.35 -1.42 -27.18
C TYR A 224 9.05 -1.83 -27.84
N VAL A 225 8.02 -2.17 -27.08
CA VAL A 225 6.71 -2.59 -27.62
C VAL A 225 6.08 -1.49 -28.46
N ALA A 226 6.11 -0.25 -27.96
CA ALA A 226 5.56 0.90 -28.69
C ALA A 226 6.31 1.17 -30.00
N GLU A 227 7.63 1.15 -29.98
CA GLU A 227 8.47 1.33 -31.16
C GLU A 227 8.26 0.22 -32.19
N ALA A 228 8.21 -1.05 -31.75
CA ALA A 228 7.91 -2.20 -32.60
C ALA A 228 6.56 -2.04 -33.29
N MET A 229 5.52 -1.68 -32.52
CA MET A 229 4.18 -1.48 -33.07
C MET A 229 4.16 -0.34 -34.10
N VAL A 230 4.76 0.81 -33.80
CA VAL A 230 4.81 1.96 -34.73
C VAL A 230 5.45 1.56 -36.05
N ARG A 231 6.58 0.83 -36.02
CA ARG A 231 7.25 0.34 -37.24
C ARG A 231 6.39 -0.65 -38.02
N LEU A 232 5.77 -1.61 -37.34
CA LEU A 232 4.94 -2.63 -37.98
C LEU A 232 3.61 -2.10 -38.52
N VAL A 233 2.99 -1.13 -37.84
CA VAL A 233 1.75 -0.46 -38.30
C VAL A 233 1.98 0.25 -39.64
N ARG A 234 3.11 0.93 -39.79
CA ARG A 234 3.46 1.73 -40.96
C ARG A 234 4.03 0.93 -42.16
N ARG A 235 4.24 -0.36 -41.98
CA ARG A 235 4.83 -1.22 -43.00
C ARG A 235 3.74 -1.90 -43.84
N ASP A 236 3.83 -1.79 -45.16
CA ASP A 236 2.88 -2.42 -46.07
C ASP A 236 3.11 -3.94 -46.20
N GLY A 237 2.08 -4.66 -46.64
CA GLY A 237 2.18 -6.07 -46.97
C GLY A 237 2.26 -7.04 -45.76
N LEU A 238 1.85 -6.57 -44.58
CA LEU A 238 1.89 -7.35 -43.35
C LEU A 238 0.50 -7.81 -42.87
N ASP A 239 -0.55 -7.60 -43.66
CA ASP A 239 -1.92 -7.98 -43.29
C ASP A 239 -2.06 -9.51 -43.20
N GLY A 240 -2.87 -9.95 -42.25
CA GLY A 240 -3.05 -11.36 -41.90
C GLY A 240 -1.95 -11.95 -41.00
N ARG A 241 -0.93 -11.18 -40.63
CA ARG A 241 0.18 -11.66 -39.81
C ARG A 241 -0.03 -11.44 -38.33
N THR A 242 0.58 -12.32 -37.56
CA THR A 242 0.73 -12.20 -36.09
C THR A 242 2.20 -11.90 -35.76
N PHE A 243 2.42 -11.08 -34.75
CA PHE A 243 3.75 -10.64 -34.32
C PHE A 243 3.94 -10.90 -32.84
N HIS A 244 4.99 -11.62 -32.47
CA HIS A 244 5.39 -11.82 -31.09
C HIS A 244 6.32 -10.67 -30.64
N LEU A 245 5.83 -9.78 -29.80
CA LEU A 245 6.62 -8.69 -29.22
C LEU A 245 7.22 -9.16 -27.89
N VAL A 246 8.19 -10.02 -27.98
CA VAL A 246 8.80 -10.76 -26.88
C VAL A 246 10.31 -10.54 -26.84
N ASN A 247 10.92 -10.86 -25.70
CA ASN A 247 12.36 -11.01 -25.64
C ASN A 247 12.72 -12.37 -26.27
N PRO A 248 13.56 -12.42 -27.33
CA PRO A 248 13.98 -13.68 -27.96
C PRO A 248 14.71 -14.62 -26.99
N GLU A 249 15.37 -14.06 -26.00
CA GLU A 249 16.04 -14.79 -24.93
C GLU A 249 15.24 -14.66 -23.63
N PRO A 250 14.32 -15.61 -23.34
CA PRO A 250 13.53 -15.56 -22.12
C PRO A 250 14.45 -15.67 -20.90
N GLN A 251 14.17 -14.83 -19.89
CA GLN A 251 15.01 -14.73 -18.71
C GLN A 251 14.49 -15.61 -17.58
N PRO A 252 15.37 -16.36 -16.88
CA PRO A 252 14.98 -16.99 -15.62
C PRO A 252 14.42 -15.96 -14.65
N PHE A 253 13.34 -16.28 -13.95
CA PHE A 253 12.77 -15.38 -12.95
C PHE A 253 13.80 -14.96 -11.89
N GLY A 254 14.73 -15.86 -11.52
CA GLY A 254 15.81 -15.55 -10.60
C GLY A 254 16.74 -14.42 -11.05
N ASP A 255 16.91 -14.22 -12.37
CA ASP A 255 17.74 -13.14 -12.91
C ASP A 255 17.02 -11.79 -12.82
N ILE A 256 15.70 -11.78 -13.09
CA ILE A 256 14.84 -10.61 -12.88
C ILE A 256 14.87 -10.19 -11.40
N TYR A 257 14.68 -11.15 -10.48
CA TYR A 257 14.77 -10.90 -9.05
C TYR A 257 16.13 -10.32 -8.66
N ARG A 258 17.22 -10.95 -9.13
CA ARG A 258 18.60 -10.53 -8.81
C ARG A 258 18.89 -9.11 -9.27
N ALA A 259 18.46 -8.74 -10.48
CA ALA A 259 18.64 -7.39 -11.00
C ALA A 259 17.89 -6.34 -10.13
N LEU A 260 16.64 -6.62 -9.76
CA LEU A 260 15.85 -5.73 -8.90
C LEU A 260 16.36 -5.69 -7.45
N ALA A 261 16.76 -6.82 -6.88
CA ALA A 261 17.30 -6.88 -5.52
C ALA A 261 18.63 -6.12 -5.41
N THR A 262 19.50 -6.20 -6.45
CA THR A 262 20.72 -5.41 -6.56
C THR A 262 20.41 -3.92 -6.61
N ALA A 263 19.45 -3.51 -7.44
CA ALA A 263 18.99 -2.11 -7.52
C ALA A 263 18.42 -1.62 -6.17
N ALA A 264 17.77 -2.52 -5.42
CA ALA A 264 17.21 -2.23 -4.10
C ALA A 264 18.27 -2.18 -2.97
N GLY A 265 19.50 -2.62 -3.22
CA GLY A 265 20.52 -2.78 -2.19
C GLY A 265 20.27 -3.96 -1.24
N GLY A 266 19.45 -4.92 -1.63
CA GLY A 266 19.07 -6.10 -0.84
C GLY A 266 19.81 -7.38 -1.28
N PRO A 267 19.54 -8.53 -0.60
CA PRO A 267 20.16 -9.80 -0.92
C PRO A 267 19.77 -10.29 -2.32
N ALA A 268 20.76 -10.39 -3.19
CA ALA A 268 20.59 -10.79 -4.60
C ALA A 268 20.34 -12.30 -4.80
N GLY A 269 20.43 -13.10 -3.74
CA GLY A 269 20.26 -14.54 -3.77
C GLY A 269 21.52 -15.30 -4.21
N ILE A 270 21.65 -16.55 -3.74
CA ILE A 270 22.81 -17.42 -4.04
C ILE A 270 22.55 -18.44 -5.14
N GLY A 271 21.36 -18.46 -5.69
CA GLY A 271 20.95 -19.40 -6.73
C GLY A 271 19.51 -19.89 -6.54
N THR A 272 19.01 -20.61 -7.52
CA THR A 272 17.68 -21.22 -7.47
C THR A 272 17.74 -22.64 -6.91
N VAL A 273 16.73 -23.02 -6.12
CA VAL A 273 16.59 -24.38 -5.60
C VAL A 273 15.86 -25.23 -6.64
N PRO A 274 16.51 -26.18 -7.30
CA PRO A 274 15.87 -27.01 -8.32
C PRO A 274 14.66 -27.75 -7.79
N GLY A 275 13.56 -27.73 -8.54
CA GLY A 275 12.32 -28.42 -8.19
C GLY A 275 11.45 -27.75 -7.12
N SER A 276 11.87 -26.60 -6.59
CA SER A 276 11.10 -25.86 -5.59
C SER A 276 9.73 -25.40 -6.12
N ALA A 277 9.60 -25.03 -7.39
CA ALA A 277 8.30 -24.74 -8.00
C ALA A 277 7.36 -25.96 -8.03
N ARG A 278 7.90 -27.16 -8.28
CA ARG A 278 7.10 -28.40 -8.21
C ARG A 278 6.69 -28.72 -6.77
N ALA A 279 7.57 -28.50 -5.82
CA ALA A 279 7.27 -28.67 -4.40
C ALA A 279 6.19 -27.67 -3.93
N LEU A 280 6.29 -26.39 -4.29
CA LEU A 280 5.30 -25.37 -4.03
C LEU A 280 3.93 -25.69 -4.66
N ASN A 281 3.94 -26.19 -5.90
CA ASN A 281 2.71 -26.60 -6.59
C ASN A 281 2.12 -27.89 -6.02
N SER A 282 2.95 -28.85 -5.57
CA SER A 282 2.47 -30.09 -4.95
C SER A 282 1.85 -29.87 -3.56
N LEU A 283 2.31 -28.86 -2.83
CA LEU A 283 1.66 -28.39 -1.60
C LEU A 283 0.20 -27.96 -1.86
N GLY A 284 -0.10 -27.53 -3.07
CA GLY A 284 -1.44 -27.20 -3.52
C GLY A 284 -2.46 -28.36 -3.48
N HIS A 285 -2.03 -29.60 -3.39
CA HIS A 285 -2.89 -30.79 -3.32
C HIS A 285 -3.13 -31.27 -1.88
N VAL A 286 -2.47 -30.65 -0.89
CA VAL A 286 -2.65 -30.98 0.54
C VAL A 286 -3.74 -30.09 1.14
N PRO A 287 -4.80 -30.65 1.73
CA PRO A 287 -5.85 -29.88 2.37
C PRO A 287 -5.28 -28.90 3.42
N GLY A 288 -5.59 -27.61 3.28
CA GLY A 288 -5.09 -26.53 4.14
C GLY A 288 -3.74 -25.92 3.73
N ALA A 289 -2.92 -26.57 2.93
CA ALA A 289 -1.64 -26.02 2.47
C ALA A 289 -1.81 -24.85 1.48
N HIS A 290 -2.92 -24.81 0.75
CA HIS A 290 -3.29 -23.68 -0.09
C HIS A 290 -3.39 -22.39 0.74
N ALA A 291 -4.11 -22.44 1.86
CA ALA A 291 -4.29 -21.27 2.71
C ALA A 291 -2.97 -20.75 3.28
N VAL A 292 -2.04 -21.65 3.63
CA VAL A 292 -0.70 -21.27 4.11
C VAL A 292 0.14 -20.69 2.98
N ARG A 293 0.12 -21.29 1.81
CA ARG A 293 0.82 -20.77 0.62
C ARG A 293 0.28 -19.39 0.24
N ASP A 294 -1.03 -19.26 0.11
CA ASP A 294 -1.71 -18.04 -0.30
C ASP A 294 -1.45 -16.93 0.74
N PHE A 295 -1.49 -17.27 2.03
CA PHE A 295 -1.11 -16.37 3.12
C PHE A 295 0.36 -15.90 3.00
N LEU A 296 1.30 -16.79 2.69
CA LEU A 296 2.72 -16.42 2.53
C LEU A 296 2.92 -15.50 1.30
N PHE A 297 2.23 -15.76 0.19
CA PHE A 297 2.28 -14.88 -0.98
C PHE A 297 1.65 -13.51 -0.67
N GLU A 298 0.50 -13.48 -0.02
CA GLU A 298 -0.14 -12.22 0.39
C GLU A 298 0.72 -11.41 1.37
N GLN A 299 1.39 -12.07 2.32
CA GLN A 299 2.36 -11.42 3.21
C GLN A 299 3.56 -10.83 2.43
N ALA A 300 3.95 -11.46 1.33
CA ALA A 300 4.95 -10.94 0.41
C ALA A 300 4.41 -9.85 -0.53
N GLY A 301 3.12 -9.49 -0.44
CA GLY A 301 2.48 -8.51 -1.32
C GLY A 301 2.15 -9.05 -2.71
N ILE A 302 2.18 -10.37 -2.89
CA ILE A 302 1.88 -11.06 -4.15
C ILE A 302 0.47 -11.63 -4.04
N PRO A 303 -0.51 -11.15 -4.85
CA PRO A 303 -1.83 -11.76 -4.85
C PRO A 303 -1.76 -13.24 -5.20
N ALA A 304 -2.42 -14.09 -4.43
CA ALA A 304 -2.42 -15.54 -4.63
C ALA A 304 -2.85 -15.95 -6.04
N ALA A 305 -3.73 -15.16 -6.66
CA ALA A 305 -4.18 -15.35 -8.04
C ALA A 305 -3.06 -15.15 -9.10
N VAL A 306 -1.99 -14.42 -8.78
CA VAL A 306 -0.90 -14.09 -9.71
C VAL A 306 0.20 -15.16 -9.69
N ALA A 307 0.43 -15.78 -8.54
CA ALA A 307 1.52 -16.73 -8.33
C ALA A 307 1.60 -17.89 -9.36
N PRO A 308 0.48 -18.49 -9.83
CA PRO A 308 0.52 -19.53 -10.85
C PRO A 308 0.91 -19.04 -12.26
N HIS A 309 0.90 -17.71 -12.48
CA HIS A 309 1.06 -17.10 -13.80
C HIS A 309 2.40 -16.37 -13.99
N VAL A 310 3.33 -16.53 -13.06
CA VAL A 310 4.64 -15.84 -13.09
C VAL A 310 5.60 -16.44 -14.14
N GLY A 311 5.49 -17.73 -14.42
CA GLY A 311 6.34 -18.43 -15.40
C GLY A 311 5.53 -18.87 -16.61
N PHE A 312 6.17 -18.85 -17.79
CA PHE A 312 5.62 -19.42 -19.01
C PHE A 312 6.17 -20.84 -19.21
N THR A 313 5.32 -21.74 -19.69
CA THR A 313 5.72 -23.08 -20.15
C THR A 313 5.99 -23.10 -21.67
N ALA A 314 5.51 -22.08 -22.39
CA ALA A 314 5.73 -21.88 -23.82
C ALA A 314 7.01 -21.09 -24.09
N GLU A 315 7.75 -21.49 -25.10
CA GLU A 315 8.88 -20.77 -25.69
C GLU A 315 8.39 -20.02 -26.93
N PHE A 316 8.30 -18.69 -26.84
CA PHE A 316 7.75 -17.88 -27.94
C PHE A 316 8.79 -17.64 -29.02
N VAL A 317 8.52 -18.10 -30.24
CA VAL A 317 9.35 -17.87 -31.43
C VAL A 317 8.92 -16.54 -32.05
N ALA A 318 9.87 -15.67 -32.38
CA ALA A 318 9.63 -14.33 -32.92
C ALA A 318 10.45 -14.03 -34.20
N ASP A 319 10.83 -15.05 -34.93
CA ASP A 319 11.71 -14.94 -36.11
C ASP A 319 11.12 -14.02 -37.20
N SER A 320 9.82 -14.16 -37.45
CA SER A 320 9.10 -13.33 -38.42
C SER A 320 9.02 -11.87 -37.96
N THR A 321 8.75 -11.60 -36.67
CA THR A 321 8.77 -10.27 -36.10
C THR A 321 10.15 -9.63 -36.19
N GLN A 322 11.21 -10.35 -35.81
CA GLN A 322 12.58 -9.85 -35.85
C GLN A 322 13.03 -9.49 -37.27
N ALA A 323 12.68 -10.29 -38.25
CA ALA A 323 12.95 -10.02 -39.67
C ALA A 323 12.27 -8.70 -40.14
N GLN A 324 11.14 -8.33 -39.55
CA GLN A 324 10.44 -7.10 -39.87
C GLN A 324 10.94 -5.87 -39.08
N LEU A 325 11.76 -6.07 -38.05
CA LEU A 325 12.24 -5.03 -37.14
C LEU A 325 13.77 -4.93 -37.10
N PRO A 326 14.46 -4.76 -38.26
CA PRO A 326 15.91 -4.72 -38.27
C PRO A 326 16.44 -3.60 -37.36
N GLY A 327 17.43 -3.93 -36.53
CA GLY A 327 18.08 -3.00 -35.62
C GLY A 327 17.28 -2.61 -34.37
N LEU A 328 16.08 -3.18 -34.17
CA LEU A 328 15.33 -3.03 -32.92
C LEU A 328 15.54 -4.27 -32.07
N THR A 329 16.18 -4.08 -30.91
CA THR A 329 16.47 -5.15 -29.95
C THR A 329 15.83 -4.87 -28.61
N VAL A 330 15.45 -5.92 -27.87
CA VAL A 330 15.00 -5.80 -26.49
C VAL A 330 16.23 -5.51 -25.62
N PRO A 331 16.26 -4.42 -24.83
CA PRO A 331 17.37 -4.18 -23.90
C PRO A 331 17.39 -5.24 -22.80
N ALA A 332 18.59 -5.64 -22.37
CA ALA A 332 18.75 -6.57 -21.28
C ALA A 332 18.17 -5.98 -19.97
N PHE A 333 17.45 -6.79 -19.21
CA PHE A 333 16.66 -6.32 -18.05
C PHE A 333 17.50 -5.64 -16.98
N ASP A 334 18.71 -6.16 -16.71
CA ASP A 334 19.65 -5.61 -15.74
C ASP A 334 20.10 -4.17 -16.08
N THR A 335 20.08 -3.80 -17.36
CA THR A 335 20.51 -2.46 -17.81
C THR A 335 19.52 -1.35 -17.43
N TYR A 336 18.28 -1.69 -17.08
CA TYR A 336 17.24 -0.72 -16.71
C TYR A 336 16.47 -1.05 -15.42
N ALA A 337 16.80 -2.14 -14.74
CA ALA A 337 16.17 -2.56 -13.48
C ALA A 337 16.27 -1.46 -12.40
N GLU A 338 17.41 -0.76 -12.30
CA GLU A 338 17.61 0.35 -11.37
C GLU A 338 16.63 1.50 -11.65
N ARG A 339 16.41 1.89 -12.92
CA ARG A 339 15.46 2.94 -13.27
C ARG A 339 14.02 2.56 -12.94
N LEU A 340 13.64 1.29 -13.16
CA LEU A 340 12.32 0.77 -12.75
C LEU A 340 12.16 0.85 -11.23
N TRP A 341 13.18 0.44 -10.49
CA TRP A 341 13.19 0.47 -9.04
C TRP A 341 13.05 1.90 -8.49
N ASP A 342 13.86 2.82 -9.01
CA ASP A 342 13.86 4.22 -8.58
C ASP A 342 12.52 4.91 -8.89
N PHE A 343 11.96 4.67 -10.08
CA PHE A 343 10.64 5.20 -10.42
C PHE A 343 9.56 4.65 -9.50
N TRP A 344 9.57 3.35 -9.24
CA TRP A 344 8.62 2.71 -8.33
C TRP A 344 8.73 3.29 -6.92
N ARG A 345 9.93 3.41 -6.39
CA ARG A 345 10.17 4.02 -5.07
C ARG A 345 9.66 5.45 -4.99
N ALA A 346 9.88 6.24 -6.02
CA ALA A 346 9.50 7.64 -6.05
C ALA A 346 7.99 7.86 -6.23
N ASN A 347 7.29 6.96 -6.96
CA ASN A 347 5.93 7.24 -7.44
C ASN A 347 4.89 6.22 -6.99
N LEU A 348 5.23 4.95 -6.85
CA LEU A 348 4.28 3.84 -6.67
C LEU A 348 4.49 3.04 -5.39
N ASP A 349 5.61 3.21 -4.69
CA ASP A 349 5.83 2.56 -3.40
C ASP A 349 4.71 2.98 -2.43
N PRO A 350 3.86 2.05 -1.93
CA PRO A 350 2.84 2.38 -0.94
C PRO A 350 3.45 2.89 0.37
N HIS A 351 4.74 2.65 0.58
CA HIS A 351 5.54 3.20 1.66
C HIS A 351 6.39 4.40 1.22
N ARG A 352 6.13 4.99 0.04
CA ARG A 352 6.80 6.22 -0.40
C ARG A 352 6.58 7.31 0.63
N GLY A 353 7.65 7.92 1.06
CA GLY A 353 7.65 8.82 2.21
C GLY A 353 8.30 8.17 3.43
N ARG A 354 8.85 6.92 3.33
CA ARG A 354 10.00 6.53 4.15
C ARG A 354 11.18 7.34 3.64
N PRO A 355 11.67 8.26 4.42
CA PRO A 355 12.65 9.22 3.94
C PRO A 355 14.03 8.59 3.76
N ALA A 356 14.67 8.86 2.63
CA ALA A 356 16.12 9.01 2.58
C ALA A 356 16.57 10.10 3.57
N ALA A 357 17.84 10.18 3.93
CA ALA A 357 18.39 10.95 5.05
C ALA A 357 17.99 12.45 5.20
N ASP A 358 17.27 13.03 4.24
CA ASP A 358 16.70 14.40 4.31
C ASP A 358 15.25 14.47 4.81
N ALA A 359 14.71 13.41 5.19
CA ALA A 359 13.31 13.08 5.34
C ALA A 359 12.74 13.24 6.75
N ASP A 360 13.39 13.95 7.59
CA ASP A 360 12.90 14.32 8.93
C ASP A 360 11.82 15.41 8.89
N ARG A 361 11.45 15.86 7.69
CA ARG A 361 10.47 16.94 7.53
C ARG A 361 9.11 16.39 7.09
N LEU A 362 8.09 16.69 7.91
CA LEU A 362 6.68 16.50 7.56
C LEU A 362 6.13 17.74 6.80
N SER A 363 7.00 18.43 6.06
CA SER A 363 6.68 19.69 5.38
C SER A 363 5.54 19.51 4.37
N GLY A 364 4.54 20.39 4.45
CA GLY A 364 3.36 20.33 3.58
C GLY A 364 2.36 19.23 3.91
N ARG A 365 2.56 18.46 4.99
CA ARG A 365 1.62 17.44 5.45
C ARG A 365 0.63 18.00 6.45
N ILE A 366 -0.59 17.50 6.39
CA ILE A 366 -1.68 17.87 7.31
C ILE A 366 -1.89 16.74 8.31
N VAL A 367 -1.65 17.04 9.59
CA VAL A 367 -1.66 16.07 10.70
C VAL A 367 -2.77 16.42 11.68
N LEU A 368 -3.78 15.54 11.80
CA LEU A 368 -4.86 15.65 12.77
C LEU A 368 -4.51 14.89 14.04
N ILE A 369 -4.52 15.58 15.20
CA ILE A 369 -4.15 15.01 16.50
C ILE A 369 -5.31 15.15 17.48
N THR A 370 -5.82 14.04 18.01
CA THR A 370 -6.83 14.05 19.08
C THR A 370 -6.19 14.05 20.46
N GLY A 371 -6.83 14.72 21.44
CA GLY A 371 -6.27 14.90 22.78
C GLY A 371 -5.01 15.76 22.76
N ALA A 372 -4.99 16.76 21.88
CA ALA A 372 -3.81 17.58 21.60
C ALA A 372 -3.59 18.73 22.60
N SER A 373 -4.48 18.95 23.56
CA SER A 373 -4.34 20.05 24.54
C SER A 373 -3.32 19.77 25.65
N SER A 374 -2.83 18.53 25.81
CA SER A 374 -1.88 18.22 26.90
C SER A 374 -1.11 16.91 26.62
N GLY A 375 -0.10 16.63 27.45
CA GLY A 375 0.63 15.36 27.48
C GLY A 375 1.23 14.95 26.14
N ILE A 376 1.06 13.68 25.75
CA ILE A 376 1.65 13.12 24.53
C ILE A 376 1.13 13.84 23.28
N GLY A 377 -0.17 14.20 23.25
CA GLY A 377 -0.78 14.87 22.09
C GLY A 377 -0.18 16.25 21.84
N LEU A 378 0.01 17.07 22.92
CA LEU A 378 0.64 18.38 22.81
C LEU A 378 2.12 18.28 22.43
N ALA A 379 2.87 17.40 23.09
CA ALA A 379 4.28 17.17 22.73
C ALA A 379 4.44 16.70 21.27
N THR A 380 3.51 15.86 20.80
CA THR A 380 3.48 15.43 19.40
C THR A 380 3.16 16.60 18.46
N ALA A 381 2.21 17.48 18.82
CA ALA A 381 1.88 18.67 18.04
C ALA A 381 3.11 19.56 17.83
N HIS A 382 3.86 19.87 18.90
CA HIS A 382 5.13 20.59 18.80
C HIS A 382 6.15 19.86 17.92
N ALA A 383 6.32 18.54 18.11
CA ALA A 383 7.32 17.77 17.39
C ALA A 383 7.06 17.70 15.87
N VAL A 384 5.80 17.57 15.44
CA VAL A 384 5.45 17.51 14.01
C VAL A 384 5.42 18.91 13.38
N ALA A 385 5.00 19.95 14.14
CA ALA A 385 5.02 21.33 13.67
C ALA A 385 6.45 21.82 13.40
N ARG A 386 7.42 21.51 14.27
CA ARG A 386 8.86 21.80 14.05
C ARG A 386 9.42 21.15 12.78
N ARG A 387 8.77 20.10 12.26
CA ARG A 387 9.13 19.42 11.00
C ARG A 387 8.38 19.94 9.79
N GLY A 388 7.63 21.03 9.95
CA GLY A 388 6.93 21.76 8.87
C GLY A 388 5.54 21.21 8.54
N ALA A 389 4.93 20.40 9.42
CA ALA A 389 3.56 19.97 9.25
C ALA A 389 2.56 21.07 9.64
N THR A 390 1.40 21.09 8.99
CA THR A 390 0.20 21.78 9.47
C THR A 390 -0.52 20.88 10.46
N VAL A 391 -0.69 21.36 11.70
CA VAL A 391 -1.25 20.58 12.80
C VAL A 391 -2.68 20.98 13.09
N LEU A 392 -3.62 20.03 12.94
CA LEU A 392 -5.02 20.19 13.30
C LEU A 392 -5.21 19.56 14.69
N MET A 393 -5.38 20.41 15.69
CA MET A 393 -5.42 19.99 17.09
C MET A 393 -6.86 19.84 17.56
N VAL A 394 -7.23 18.68 18.09
CA VAL A 394 -8.58 18.35 18.54
C VAL A 394 -8.60 17.98 20.02
N ALA A 395 -9.43 18.67 20.80
CA ALA A 395 -9.77 18.34 22.19
C ALA A 395 -11.13 18.95 22.56
N ARG A 396 -11.66 18.63 23.76
CA ARG A 396 -12.98 19.11 24.19
C ARG A 396 -12.92 20.52 24.82
N GLY A 397 -11.86 20.78 25.60
CA GLY A 397 -11.69 22.06 26.32
C GLY A 397 -11.20 23.13 25.36
N VAL A 398 -12.03 24.15 25.12
CA VAL A 398 -11.73 25.23 24.17
C VAL A 398 -10.52 26.04 24.63
N GLU A 399 -10.48 26.45 25.88
CA GLU A 399 -9.43 27.32 26.45
C GLU A 399 -8.06 26.62 26.41
N ASP A 400 -7.97 25.40 26.96
CA ASP A 400 -6.74 24.60 26.97
C ASP A 400 -6.24 24.29 25.54
N LEU A 401 -7.17 24.00 24.63
CA LEU A 401 -6.82 23.68 23.25
C LEU A 401 -6.31 24.91 22.50
N THR A 402 -6.94 26.05 22.70
CA THR A 402 -6.53 27.34 22.11
C THR A 402 -5.13 27.73 22.61
N ALA A 403 -4.90 27.67 23.91
CA ALA A 403 -3.59 27.95 24.51
C ALA A 403 -2.51 26.98 23.98
N ALA A 404 -2.85 25.68 23.83
CA ALA A 404 -1.95 24.69 23.26
C ALA A 404 -1.59 25.01 21.80
N ALA A 405 -2.57 25.39 20.97
CA ALA A 405 -2.31 25.77 19.57
C ALA A 405 -1.49 27.09 19.50
N GLU A 406 -1.73 28.03 20.38
CA GLU A 406 -0.91 29.26 20.49
C GLU A 406 0.54 28.94 20.85
N SER A 407 0.77 28.00 21.76
CA SER A 407 2.13 27.61 22.15
C SER A 407 2.89 27.00 20.95
N VAL A 408 2.24 26.19 20.11
CA VAL A 408 2.84 25.65 18.88
C VAL A 408 3.15 26.77 17.88
N ARG A 409 2.23 27.74 17.72
CA ARG A 409 2.45 28.89 16.83
C ARG A 409 3.57 29.79 17.31
N ALA A 410 3.69 30.00 18.62
CA ALA A 410 4.76 30.79 19.21
C ALA A 410 6.17 30.23 18.95
N GLU A 411 6.28 28.92 18.74
CA GLU A 411 7.52 28.26 18.31
C GLU A 411 7.73 28.27 16.75
N GLY A 412 6.89 29.01 16.02
CA GLY A 412 6.97 29.12 14.56
C GLY A 412 6.26 28.01 13.79
N GLY A 413 5.50 27.15 14.45
CA GLY A 413 4.71 26.09 13.82
C GLY A 413 3.36 26.58 13.28
N THR A 414 2.75 25.79 12.39
CA THR A 414 1.38 26.02 11.89
C THR A 414 0.42 25.10 12.62
N ALA A 415 -0.50 25.65 13.42
CA ALA A 415 -1.45 24.88 14.22
C ALA A 415 -2.84 25.54 14.27
N PHE A 416 -3.88 24.71 14.20
CA PHE A 416 -5.28 25.13 14.30
C PHE A 416 -5.98 24.35 15.41
N ALA A 417 -6.85 25.02 16.16
CA ALA A 417 -7.61 24.44 17.26
C ALA A 417 -9.05 24.13 16.82
N TYR A 418 -9.47 22.87 16.96
CA TYR A 418 -10.82 22.40 16.64
C TYR A 418 -11.45 21.76 17.88
N PRO A 419 -12.26 22.47 18.64
CA PRO A 419 -12.98 21.91 19.79
C PRO A 419 -13.98 20.85 19.33
N CYS A 420 -13.82 19.61 19.80
CA CYS A 420 -14.74 18.52 19.47
C CYS A 420 -14.73 17.44 20.56
N ASP A 421 -15.91 16.95 20.93
CA ASP A 421 -16.04 15.69 21.67
C ASP A 421 -16.16 14.53 20.69
N ILE A 422 -15.10 13.77 20.55
CA ILE A 422 -15.05 12.62 19.63
C ILE A 422 -16.01 11.48 20.02
N THR A 423 -16.66 11.55 21.19
CA THR A 423 -17.70 10.59 21.57
C THR A 423 -19.07 10.92 20.97
N ASP A 424 -19.25 12.12 20.44
CA ASP A 424 -20.45 12.57 19.73
C ASP A 424 -20.26 12.36 18.22
N ALA A 425 -21.11 11.55 17.61
CA ALA A 425 -21.03 11.24 16.19
C ALA A 425 -21.30 12.46 15.31
N THR A 426 -22.30 13.26 15.67
CA THR A 426 -22.67 14.47 14.91
C THR A 426 -21.57 15.51 14.94
N ALA A 427 -20.91 15.68 16.11
CA ALA A 427 -19.77 16.58 16.24
C ALA A 427 -18.57 16.13 15.41
N VAL A 428 -18.32 14.81 15.31
CA VAL A 428 -17.24 14.25 14.47
C VAL A 428 -17.53 14.46 12.99
N ASP A 429 -18.74 14.22 12.53
CA ASP A 429 -19.12 14.42 11.12
C ASP A 429 -18.99 15.91 10.72
N ALA A 430 -19.46 16.82 11.59
CA ALA A 430 -19.31 18.26 11.37
C ALA A 430 -17.84 18.68 11.34
N LEU A 431 -17.01 18.16 12.28
CA LEU A 431 -15.57 18.42 12.31
C LEU A 431 -14.90 17.98 11.01
N VAL A 432 -15.10 16.74 10.59
CA VAL A 432 -14.45 16.22 9.38
C VAL A 432 -14.90 16.99 8.14
N GLY A 433 -16.18 17.33 8.01
CA GLY A 433 -16.69 18.19 6.94
C GLY A 433 -16.00 19.55 6.91
N GLN A 434 -15.83 20.19 8.08
CA GLN A 434 -15.11 21.46 8.22
C GLN A 434 -13.63 21.30 7.80
N LEU A 435 -12.93 20.29 8.31
CA LEU A 435 -11.51 20.06 8.01
C LEU A 435 -11.27 19.84 6.52
N LEU A 436 -12.11 19.06 5.87
CA LEU A 436 -12.00 18.81 4.42
C LEU A 436 -12.32 20.06 3.60
N THR A 437 -13.22 20.91 4.06
CA THR A 437 -13.53 22.19 3.39
C THR A 437 -12.40 23.19 3.55
N GLU A 438 -11.82 23.35 4.75
CA GLU A 438 -10.80 24.35 5.04
C GLU A 438 -9.41 23.94 4.55
N HIS A 439 -9.08 22.65 4.60
CA HIS A 439 -7.72 22.15 4.32
C HIS A 439 -7.65 21.20 3.13
N GLY A 440 -8.79 20.84 2.55
CA GLY A 440 -8.90 19.94 1.40
C GLY A 440 -8.71 18.47 1.75
N HIS A 441 -7.87 18.14 2.74
CA HIS A 441 -7.59 16.75 3.12
C HIS A 441 -6.90 16.64 4.49
N VAL A 442 -6.76 15.40 4.95
CA VAL A 442 -5.92 15.03 6.10
C VAL A 442 -4.98 13.91 5.67
N ASP A 443 -3.67 14.12 5.84
CA ASP A 443 -2.66 13.09 5.49
C ASP A 443 -2.48 12.07 6.62
N TYR A 444 -2.43 12.54 7.86
CA TYR A 444 -2.17 11.75 9.05
C TYR A 444 -3.23 11.96 10.11
N LEU A 445 -3.78 10.88 10.64
CA LEU A 445 -4.66 10.90 11.82
C LEU A 445 -3.94 10.27 13.00
N ILE A 446 -3.76 11.01 14.09
CA ILE A 446 -3.22 10.49 15.34
C ILE A 446 -4.33 10.41 16.38
N ASN A 447 -4.83 9.21 16.62
CA ASN A 447 -5.80 8.90 17.67
C ASN A 447 -5.07 8.76 19.00
N ASN A 448 -4.84 9.91 19.66
CA ASN A 448 -4.18 9.98 20.95
C ASN A 448 -5.16 10.23 22.11
N ALA A 449 -6.32 10.84 21.87
CA ALA A 449 -7.32 11.04 22.91
C ALA A 449 -7.65 9.72 23.61
N GLY A 450 -7.64 9.74 24.93
CA GLY A 450 -7.89 8.53 25.69
C GLY A 450 -8.19 8.81 27.16
N ARG A 451 -8.74 7.81 27.82
CA ARG A 451 -9.05 7.80 29.23
C ARG A 451 -8.59 6.49 29.85
N SER A 452 -7.94 6.58 31.00
CA SER A 452 -7.55 5.41 31.80
C SER A 452 -8.27 5.42 33.14
N ILE A 453 -8.79 4.28 33.53
CA ILE A 453 -9.40 4.06 34.85
C ILE A 453 -8.69 2.87 35.50
N ARG A 454 -8.08 3.11 36.65
CA ARG A 454 -7.42 2.08 37.46
C ARG A 454 -8.34 1.64 38.59
N ARG A 455 -9.03 0.51 38.38
CA ARG A 455 -9.95 -0.08 39.36
C ARG A 455 -10.01 -1.60 39.18
N SER A 456 -10.04 -2.38 40.27
CA SER A 456 -10.24 -3.82 40.19
C SER A 456 -11.66 -4.15 39.72
N VAL A 457 -11.83 -5.32 39.11
CA VAL A 457 -13.15 -5.82 38.67
C VAL A 457 -14.09 -5.96 39.85
N ALA A 458 -13.58 -6.43 40.99
CA ALA A 458 -14.36 -6.55 42.22
C ALA A 458 -14.95 -5.23 42.72
N ASN A 459 -14.22 -4.10 42.51
CA ASN A 459 -14.68 -2.77 42.90
C ASN A 459 -15.43 -2.07 41.76
N SER A 460 -15.79 -2.78 40.69
CA SER A 460 -16.48 -2.24 39.51
C SER A 460 -17.87 -2.82 39.30
N VAL A 461 -18.41 -3.59 40.29
CA VAL A 461 -19.69 -4.32 40.18
C VAL A 461 -20.85 -3.37 39.81
N ASP A 462 -20.89 -2.19 40.40
CA ASP A 462 -21.92 -1.15 40.22
C ASP A 462 -21.43 -0.01 39.29
N ARG A 463 -20.37 -0.24 38.50
CA ARG A 463 -19.69 0.82 37.78
C ARG A 463 -19.53 0.56 36.27
N MET A 464 -20.58 0.02 35.67
CA MET A 464 -20.60 -0.25 34.22
C MET A 464 -20.29 0.99 33.39
N HIS A 465 -20.73 2.17 33.86
CA HIS A 465 -20.45 3.46 33.24
C HIS A 465 -18.94 3.78 33.09
N ASP A 466 -18.05 3.18 33.90
CA ASP A 466 -16.60 3.34 33.75
C ASP A 466 -16.09 2.60 32.51
N PHE A 467 -16.65 1.44 32.18
CA PHE A 467 -16.37 0.69 30.95
C PHE A 467 -16.92 1.42 29.73
N GLU A 468 -18.18 1.86 29.79
CA GLU A 468 -18.86 2.58 28.70
C GLU A 468 -18.12 3.86 28.32
N ARG A 469 -17.77 4.70 29.29
CA ARG A 469 -17.02 5.95 29.07
C ARG A 469 -15.62 5.70 28.52
N THR A 470 -14.96 4.62 28.95
CA THR A 470 -13.63 4.27 28.48
C THR A 470 -13.69 3.77 27.02
N MET A 471 -14.68 2.92 26.72
CA MET A 471 -14.93 2.47 25.33
C MET A 471 -15.34 3.61 24.42
N ALA A 472 -16.20 4.53 24.88
CA ALA A 472 -16.66 5.66 24.08
C ALA A 472 -15.49 6.51 23.55
N VAL A 473 -14.52 6.84 24.40
CA VAL A 473 -13.37 7.67 24.00
C VAL A 473 -12.30 6.86 23.29
N ASN A 474 -11.85 5.75 23.90
CA ASN A 474 -10.65 5.03 23.44
C ASN A 474 -10.88 4.19 22.18
N TYR A 475 -12.11 3.77 21.92
CA TYR A 475 -12.46 2.92 20.79
C TYR A 475 -13.43 3.62 19.84
N PHE A 476 -14.68 3.87 20.26
CA PHE A 476 -15.68 4.41 19.35
C PHE A 476 -15.33 5.79 18.80
N GLY A 477 -14.75 6.69 19.60
CA GLY A 477 -14.31 8.00 19.13
C GLY A 477 -13.21 7.91 18.08
N ALA A 478 -12.21 7.04 18.28
CA ALA A 478 -11.16 6.78 17.31
C ALA A 478 -11.71 6.17 16.01
N VAL A 479 -12.58 5.15 16.12
CA VAL A 479 -13.20 4.49 14.97
C VAL A 479 -14.06 5.46 14.16
N ARG A 480 -14.86 6.33 14.79
CA ARG A 480 -15.64 7.37 14.09
C ARG A 480 -14.77 8.26 13.22
N LEU A 481 -13.69 8.79 13.77
CA LEU A 481 -12.76 9.63 13.00
C LEU A 481 -12.10 8.87 11.85
N ILE A 482 -11.70 7.61 12.09
CA ILE A 482 -11.15 6.76 11.03
C ILE A 482 -12.17 6.61 9.90
N LEU A 483 -13.39 6.20 10.22
CA LEU A 483 -14.43 5.95 9.20
C LEU A 483 -14.82 7.22 8.44
N ALA A 484 -14.86 8.38 9.11
CA ALA A 484 -15.20 9.65 8.48
C ALA A 484 -14.09 10.17 7.53
N LEU A 485 -12.81 9.93 7.84
CA LEU A 485 -11.68 10.35 6.99
C LEU A 485 -11.30 9.34 5.92
N LEU A 486 -11.63 8.06 6.13
CA LEU A 486 -11.22 6.96 5.26
C LEU A 486 -11.61 7.14 3.78
N PRO A 487 -12.83 7.61 3.42
CA PRO A 487 -13.19 7.82 2.02
C PRO A 487 -12.23 8.77 1.30
N SER A 488 -11.94 9.95 1.88
CA SER A 488 -11.02 10.93 1.32
C SER A 488 -9.58 10.41 1.22
N MET A 489 -9.11 9.65 2.22
CA MET A 489 -7.79 9.03 2.18
C MET A 489 -7.69 7.97 1.07
N ARG A 490 -8.73 7.15 0.89
CA ARG A 490 -8.80 6.12 -0.17
C ARG A 490 -8.83 6.72 -1.57
N GLU A 491 -9.63 7.77 -1.78
CA GLU A 491 -9.70 8.48 -3.06
C GLU A 491 -8.35 9.07 -3.47
N ARG A 492 -7.61 9.59 -2.51
CA ARG A 492 -6.26 10.14 -2.73
C ARG A 492 -5.15 9.08 -2.79
N HIS A 493 -5.47 7.81 -2.56
CA HIS A 493 -4.51 6.72 -2.41
C HIS A 493 -3.39 7.04 -1.39
N PHE A 494 -3.71 7.83 -0.38
CA PHE A 494 -2.78 8.23 0.66
C PHE A 494 -3.51 8.56 1.96
N GLY A 495 -3.11 7.90 3.02
CA GLY A 495 -3.49 8.18 4.39
C GLY A 495 -2.68 7.32 5.36
N HIS A 496 -2.36 7.87 6.53
CA HIS A 496 -1.74 7.08 7.59
C HIS A 496 -2.39 7.35 8.94
N ILE A 497 -2.82 6.30 9.60
CA ILE A 497 -3.55 6.35 10.86
C ILE A 497 -2.67 5.78 11.96
N VAL A 498 -2.36 6.59 12.96
CA VAL A 498 -1.59 6.21 14.13
C VAL A 498 -2.51 6.12 15.35
N ASN A 499 -2.65 4.93 15.91
CA ASN A 499 -3.44 4.68 17.11
C ASN A 499 -2.53 4.55 18.34
N ILE A 500 -2.66 5.47 19.29
CA ILE A 500 -1.95 5.37 20.57
C ILE A 500 -2.65 4.33 21.44
N SER A 501 -2.12 3.12 21.35
CA SER A 501 -2.50 1.98 22.17
C SER A 501 -1.71 1.96 23.49
N SER A 502 -1.53 0.82 24.11
CA SER A 502 -0.85 0.71 25.41
C SER A 502 -0.17 -0.63 25.57
N ILE A 503 0.97 -0.63 26.26
CA ILE A 503 1.61 -1.87 26.76
C ILE A 503 0.63 -2.73 27.60
N ALA A 504 -0.42 -2.14 28.18
CA ALA A 504 -1.43 -2.86 28.93
C ALA A 504 -2.15 -3.95 28.10
N VAL A 505 -2.20 -3.81 26.76
CA VAL A 505 -2.75 -4.83 25.84
C VAL A 505 -1.91 -6.11 25.88
N GLN A 506 -0.59 -5.97 25.97
CA GLN A 506 0.35 -7.10 26.00
C GLN A 506 0.52 -7.68 27.41
N THR A 507 0.62 -6.81 28.42
CA THR A 507 0.91 -7.21 29.80
C THR A 507 -0.31 -7.67 30.56
N LYS A 508 -1.52 -7.18 30.19
CA LYS A 508 -2.80 -7.49 30.87
C LYS A 508 -2.75 -7.21 32.37
N VAL A 509 -2.20 -6.04 32.71
CA VAL A 509 -1.99 -5.62 34.11
C VAL A 509 -3.32 -5.56 34.88
N PRO A 510 -3.44 -6.18 36.07
CA PRO A 510 -4.63 -6.10 36.90
C PRO A 510 -5.04 -4.65 37.22
N ARG A 511 -6.32 -4.41 37.46
CA ARG A 511 -6.99 -3.13 37.71
C ARG A 511 -7.16 -2.22 36.49
N PHE A 512 -6.78 -2.65 35.31
CA PHE A 512 -6.96 -1.89 34.07
C PHE A 512 -7.93 -2.56 33.10
N ALA A 513 -8.88 -3.38 33.59
CA ALA A 513 -9.76 -4.17 32.74
C ALA A 513 -10.49 -3.33 31.67
N ALA A 514 -11.17 -2.23 32.08
CA ALA A 514 -11.88 -1.35 31.13
C ALA A 514 -10.92 -0.71 30.12
N TYR A 515 -9.78 -0.22 30.58
CA TYR A 515 -8.78 0.43 29.76
C TYR A 515 -8.12 -0.54 28.76
N ALA A 516 -7.61 -1.68 29.25
CA ALA A 516 -6.96 -2.68 28.42
C ALA A 516 -7.93 -3.26 27.37
N ALA A 517 -9.18 -3.53 27.74
CA ALA A 517 -10.21 -3.98 26.81
C ALA A 517 -10.45 -2.98 25.67
N SER A 518 -10.57 -1.67 26.00
CA SER A 518 -10.80 -0.63 24.99
C SER A 518 -9.63 -0.47 24.02
N LYS A 519 -8.39 -0.55 24.52
CA LYS A 519 -7.18 -0.47 23.66
C LYS A 519 -6.97 -1.75 22.85
N SER A 520 -7.31 -2.93 23.39
CA SER A 520 -7.30 -4.18 22.63
C SER A 520 -8.32 -4.19 21.50
N ALA A 521 -9.52 -3.62 21.72
CA ALA A 521 -10.51 -3.46 20.67
C ALA A 521 -10.01 -2.57 19.53
N LEU A 522 -9.33 -1.46 19.85
CA LEU A 522 -8.74 -0.56 18.84
C LEU A 522 -7.59 -1.23 18.09
N ASP A 523 -6.72 -2.00 18.76
CA ASP A 523 -5.63 -2.75 18.13
C ASP A 523 -6.19 -3.75 17.11
N ASN A 524 -7.16 -4.58 17.51
CA ASN A 524 -7.79 -5.56 16.60
C ASN A 524 -8.47 -4.88 15.41
N PHE A 525 -9.21 -3.78 15.64
CA PHE A 525 -9.81 -3.01 14.55
C PHE A 525 -8.73 -2.50 13.58
N SER A 526 -7.63 -1.98 14.10
CA SER A 526 -6.54 -1.43 13.30
C SER A 526 -5.85 -2.49 12.44
N GLU A 527 -5.61 -3.68 13.00
CA GLU A 527 -5.00 -4.80 12.27
C GLU A 527 -5.88 -5.24 11.09
N ILE A 528 -7.20 -5.36 11.30
CA ILE A 528 -8.16 -5.72 10.24
C ILE A 528 -8.24 -4.61 9.19
N ALA A 529 -8.43 -3.36 9.63
CA ALA A 529 -8.55 -2.21 8.73
C ALA A 529 -7.28 -1.98 7.89
N ALA A 530 -6.09 -2.26 8.44
CA ALA A 530 -4.82 -2.18 7.72
C ALA A 530 -4.78 -3.15 6.52
N VAL A 531 -5.25 -4.39 6.72
CA VAL A 531 -5.33 -5.40 5.65
C VAL A 531 -6.32 -4.97 4.57
N GLU A 532 -7.53 -4.56 4.97
CA GLU A 532 -8.60 -4.18 4.04
C GLU A 532 -8.27 -2.94 3.19
N ASN A 533 -7.42 -2.03 3.69
CA ASN A 533 -7.11 -0.77 3.02
C ASN A 533 -5.70 -0.71 2.40
N ARG A 534 -4.95 -1.80 2.46
CA ARG A 534 -3.59 -1.88 1.92
C ARG A 534 -3.53 -1.50 0.44
N GLY A 535 -4.44 -2.03 -0.38
CA GLY A 535 -4.53 -1.73 -1.81
C GLY A 535 -5.00 -0.30 -2.13
N ALA A 536 -5.61 0.38 -1.16
CA ALA A 536 -6.07 1.76 -1.32
C ALA A 536 -5.04 2.80 -0.83
N GLY A 537 -3.81 2.41 -0.49
CA GLY A 537 -2.76 3.32 -0.05
C GLY A 537 -2.97 3.91 1.36
N VAL A 538 -3.86 3.32 2.18
CA VAL A 538 -4.09 3.74 3.56
C VAL A 538 -3.46 2.75 4.51
N THR A 539 -2.57 3.24 5.39
CA THR A 539 -1.78 2.44 6.31
C THR A 539 -2.10 2.76 7.78
N PHE A 540 -1.83 1.82 8.67
CA PHE A 540 -2.12 1.94 10.10
C PHE A 540 -0.88 1.59 10.93
N THR A 541 -0.65 2.33 12.01
CA THR A 541 0.33 1.99 13.05
C THR A 541 -0.34 1.95 14.41
N SER A 542 -0.23 0.83 15.13
CA SER A 542 -0.58 0.76 16.54
C SER A 542 0.67 0.92 17.42
N ILE A 543 0.72 1.98 18.23
CA ILE A 543 1.81 2.21 19.18
C ILE A 543 1.38 1.70 20.55
N ARG A 544 1.95 0.60 21.03
CA ARG A 544 1.72 0.08 22.37
C ARG A 544 2.58 0.85 23.38
N MET A 545 2.17 2.10 23.62
CA MET A 545 2.90 3.08 24.40
C MET A 545 3.18 2.56 25.82
N PRO A 546 4.40 2.71 26.34
CA PRO A 546 4.69 2.46 27.74
C PRO A 546 3.99 3.46 28.64
N LEU A 547 4.14 3.32 29.96
CA LEU A 547 3.68 4.33 30.90
C LEU A 547 4.51 5.61 30.71
N VAL A 548 3.85 6.74 30.47
CA VAL A 548 4.47 8.04 30.19
C VAL A 548 4.01 9.05 31.26
N ARG A 549 4.89 9.93 31.69
CA ARG A 549 4.63 10.95 32.71
C ARG A 549 3.68 12.03 32.17
N THR A 550 2.40 11.84 32.37
CA THR A 550 1.33 12.72 31.88
C THR A 550 0.31 13.00 32.98
N PRO A 551 -0.53 14.03 32.85
CA PRO A 551 -1.63 14.31 33.79
C PRO A 551 -2.56 13.09 33.98
N MET A 552 -2.70 12.22 33.00
CA MET A 552 -3.54 11.02 33.08
C MET A 552 -3.12 10.05 34.19
N ILE A 553 -1.84 9.96 34.50
CA ILE A 553 -1.32 9.04 35.53
C ILE A 553 -1.07 9.72 36.89
N ALA A 554 -1.14 11.03 36.95
CA ALA A 554 -0.90 11.84 38.17
C ALA A 554 -1.70 11.40 39.40
N PRO A 555 -2.96 10.90 39.30
CA PRO A 555 -3.74 10.41 40.44
C PRO A 555 -3.19 9.14 41.12
N THR A 556 -2.10 8.54 40.60
CA THR A 556 -1.55 7.30 41.15
C THR A 556 -0.14 7.55 41.71
N ASP A 557 -0.02 7.78 43.00
CA ASP A 557 1.24 8.12 43.71
C ASP A 557 2.36 7.10 43.44
N LEU A 558 2.03 5.82 43.27
CA LEU A 558 2.99 4.76 42.97
C LEU A 558 3.85 5.08 41.74
N TYR A 559 3.32 5.82 40.77
CA TYR A 559 4.02 6.13 39.52
C TYR A 559 5.04 7.29 39.66
N ARG A 560 4.94 8.09 40.72
CA ARG A 560 5.87 9.22 40.95
C ARG A 560 7.30 8.74 41.21
N ALA A 561 7.48 7.55 41.79
CA ALA A 561 8.79 6.97 42.09
C ALA A 561 9.44 6.20 40.94
N LEU A 562 8.75 6.04 39.81
CA LEU A 562 9.25 5.27 38.67
C LEU A 562 9.97 6.18 37.67
N PRO A 563 11.10 5.73 37.06
CA PRO A 563 11.78 6.43 35.98
C PRO A 563 10.96 6.31 34.69
N LEU A 564 9.93 7.14 34.54
CA LEU A 564 9.04 7.12 33.38
C LEU A 564 9.53 8.09 32.31
N PRO A 565 9.38 7.75 31.01
CA PRO A 565 9.66 8.67 29.92
C PRO A 565 8.71 9.89 29.98
N ASP A 566 9.25 11.04 29.57
CA ASP A 566 8.49 12.27 29.42
C ASP A 566 7.67 12.28 28.11
N PRO A 567 6.67 13.17 27.98
CA PRO A 567 5.83 13.28 26.79
C PRO A 567 6.61 13.51 25.50
N GLU A 568 7.72 14.23 25.58
CA GLU A 568 8.60 14.53 24.44
C GLU A 568 9.21 13.26 23.85
N ARG A 569 9.67 12.36 24.72
CA ARG A 569 10.20 11.06 24.27
C ARG A 569 9.10 10.15 23.68
N ALA A 570 7.88 10.25 24.18
CA ALA A 570 6.74 9.59 23.59
C ALA A 570 6.38 10.19 22.22
N ALA A 571 6.47 11.51 22.07
CA ALA A 571 6.27 12.20 20.80
C ALA A 571 7.30 11.76 19.74
N ASP A 572 8.56 11.52 20.11
CA ASP A 572 9.56 10.97 19.17
C ASP A 572 9.16 9.59 18.63
N ILE A 573 8.54 8.74 19.46
CA ILE A 573 7.99 7.45 19.00
C ILE A 573 6.86 7.67 18.00
N VAL A 574 5.99 8.65 18.24
CA VAL A 574 4.89 8.99 17.32
C VAL A 574 5.44 9.56 16.02
N VAL A 575 6.41 10.45 16.06
CA VAL A 575 7.10 10.98 14.87
C VAL A 575 7.73 9.84 14.05
N ARG A 576 8.41 8.90 14.72
CA ARG A 576 8.94 7.71 14.04
C ARG A 576 7.82 6.91 13.36
N ALA A 577 6.67 6.73 14.00
CA ALA A 577 5.52 6.06 13.40
C ALA A 577 5.03 6.78 12.13
N LEU A 578 5.00 8.11 12.12
CA LEU A 578 4.63 8.89 10.94
C LEU A 578 5.65 8.77 9.80
N LEU A 579 6.93 8.72 10.14
CA LEU A 579 8.01 8.65 9.17
C LEU A 579 8.22 7.24 8.61
N GLU A 580 8.28 6.23 9.46
CA GLU A 580 8.60 4.84 9.10
C GLU A 580 7.36 4.01 8.75
N ARG A 581 6.18 4.39 9.24
CA ARG A 581 4.88 3.72 9.06
C ARG A 581 4.90 2.21 9.31
N PRO A 582 5.48 1.75 10.42
CA PRO A 582 5.43 0.34 10.77
C PRO A 582 4.00 -0.05 11.16
N ASP A 583 3.59 -1.29 10.97
CA ASP A 583 2.27 -1.75 11.39
C ASP A 583 2.11 -1.63 12.92
N ARG A 584 3.20 -1.82 13.67
CA ARG A 584 3.18 -1.80 15.13
C ARG A 584 4.50 -1.33 15.73
N ILE A 585 4.40 -0.58 16.84
CA ILE A 585 5.56 -0.25 17.69
C ILE A 585 5.28 -0.81 19.09
N ASP A 586 6.12 -1.76 19.50
CA ASP A 586 6.05 -2.43 20.80
C ASP A 586 7.17 -1.98 21.74
N THR A 587 7.04 -2.35 23.01
CA THR A 587 8.14 -2.22 23.98
C THR A 587 8.78 -3.59 24.26
N PRO A 588 10.07 -3.67 24.61
CA PRO A 588 10.73 -4.92 24.97
C PRO A 588 9.98 -5.71 26.05
N VAL A 589 9.53 -5.01 27.08
CA VAL A 589 8.75 -5.61 28.19
C VAL A 589 7.40 -6.17 27.70
N GLY A 590 6.72 -5.44 26.81
CA GLY A 590 5.46 -5.89 26.23
C GLY A 590 5.63 -7.17 25.41
N THR A 591 6.60 -7.21 24.51
CA THR A 591 6.90 -8.39 23.68
C THR A 591 7.34 -9.58 24.53
N PHE A 592 8.20 -9.36 25.53
CA PHE A 592 8.59 -10.41 26.47
C PHE A 592 7.36 -10.96 27.22
N SER A 593 6.45 -10.07 27.70
CA SER A 593 5.21 -10.48 28.36
C SER A 593 4.29 -11.31 27.45
N GLN A 594 4.22 -11.00 26.16
CA GLN A 594 3.50 -11.82 25.19
C GLN A 594 4.15 -13.18 24.97
N ALA A 595 5.47 -13.23 24.86
CA ALA A 595 6.20 -14.50 24.75
C ALA A 595 5.98 -15.40 25.98
N VAL A 596 6.06 -14.82 27.18
CA VAL A 596 5.74 -15.55 28.43
C VAL A 596 4.30 -16.05 28.44
N GLU A 597 3.34 -15.25 27.94
CA GLU A 597 1.94 -15.69 27.85
C GLU A 597 1.77 -16.87 26.88
N MET A 598 2.48 -16.85 25.75
CA MET A 598 2.39 -17.90 24.74
C MET A 598 2.99 -19.23 25.22
N PHE A 599 4.15 -19.18 25.86
CA PHE A 599 4.88 -20.40 26.24
C PHE A 599 4.63 -20.84 27.70
N LEU A 600 4.36 -19.91 28.61
CA LEU A 600 4.23 -20.15 30.05
C LEU A 600 3.04 -19.38 30.65
N PRO A 601 1.80 -19.61 30.17
CA PRO A 601 0.62 -18.82 30.58
C PRO A 601 0.30 -18.90 32.09
N SER A 602 0.57 -20.02 32.71
CA SER A 602 0.37 -20.20 34.14
C SER A 602 1.35 -19.42 34.99
N LEU A 603 2.61 -19.32 34.55
CA LEU A 603 3.63 -18.51 35.21
C LEU A 603 3.26 -17.03 35.16
N LYS A 604 2.86 -16.53 33.97
CA LYS A 604 2.39 -15.14 33.82
C LYS A 604 1.23 -14.84 34.76
N ARG A 605 0.21 -15.72 34.83
CA ARG A 605 -0.93 -15.53 35.72
C ARG A 605 -0.51 -15.46 37.20
N THR A 606 0.41 -16.32 37.64
CA THR A 606 0.95 -16.31 39.00
C THR A 606 1.66 -15.00 39.31
N ILE A 607 2.54 -14.51 38.41
CA ILE A 607 3.25 -13.23 38.54
C ILE A 607 2.23 -12.08 38.65
N MET A 608 1.25 -12.04 37.77
CA MET A 608 0.23 -10.98 37.76
C MET A 608 -0.66 -11.01 39.01
N HIS A 609 -1.01 -12.21 39.48
CA HIS A 609 -1.76 -12.37 40.73
C HIS A 609 -0.96 -11.92 41.95
N THR A 610 0.30 -12.26 42.03
CA THR A 610 1.21 -11.81 43.11
C THR A 610 1.30 -10.29 43.11
N GLY A 611 1.51 -9.68 41.94
CA GLY A 611 1.49 -8.22 41.77
C GLY A 611 0.17 -7.60 42.19
N TYR A 612 -0.97 -8.22 41.83
CA TYR A 612 -2.29 -7.78 42.27
C TYR A 612 -2.44 -7.75 43.79
N ARG A 613 -1.86 -8.70 44.50
CA ARG A 613 -1.91 -8.77 45.97
C ARG A 613 -0.98 -7.75 46.65
N LEU A 614 0.19 -7.50 46.06
CA LEU A 614 1.20 -6.60 46.62
C LEU A 614 0.87 -5.12 46.45
N PHE A 615 0.23 -4.75 45.35
CA PHE A 615 -0.09 -3.35 45.04
C PHE A 615 -1.56 -3.06 45.33
N GLY A 616 -1.84 -2.17 46.28
CA GLY A 616 -3.20 -1.81 46.71
C GLY A 616 -4.00 -1.00 45.66
N GLU A 617 -5.27 -0.75 45.96
CA GLU A 617 -6.13 0.16 45.21
C GLU A 617 -5.71 1.61 45.45
N SER A 618 -5.96 2.50 44.44
CA SER A 618 -5.83 3.95 44.67
C SER A 618 -6.94 4.49 45.60
N THR A 619 -6.68 5.59 46.30
CA THR A 619 -7.65 6.26 47.19
C THR A 619 -8.95 6.58 46.45
N ALA A 620 -8.87 7.05 45.22
CA ALA A 620 -10.02 7.31 44.35
C ALA A 620 -10.82 6.05 44.01
N ALA A 621 -10.15 4.90 43.85
CA ALA A 621 -10.82 3.63 43.58
C ALA A 621 -11.53 3.06 44.82
N GLN A 622 -11.12 3.46 46.02
CA GLN A 622 -11.74 3.10 47.32
C GLN A 622 -12.94 3.99 47.68
N GLY A 623 -13.29 4.98 46.83
CA GLY A 623 -14.40 5.90 47.12
C GLY A 623 -14.08 6.94 48.19
N LYS A 624 -12.82 7.08 48.61
CA LYS A 624 -12.39 8.11 49.55
C LYS A 624 -12.16 9.43 48.80
N SER A 625 -12.85 10.51 49.18
CA SER A 625 -12.64 11.82 48.61
C SER A 625 -11.21 12.30 48.88
N VAL A 626 -10.49 12.67 47.81
CA VAL A 626 -9.22 13.40 47.94
C VAL A 626 -9.56 14.80 48.37
N PRO A 627 -8.98 15.35 49.46
CA PRO A 627 -9.20 16.73 49.84
C PRO A 627 -8.77 17.67 48.71
N ALA A 628 -9.61 18.66 48.40
CA ALA A 628 -9.40 19.60 47.29
C ALA A 628 -8.14 20.50 47.43
N GLN A 629 -7.46 20.45 48.56
CA GLN A 629 -6.26 21.25 48.84
C GLN A 629 -4.94 20.70 48.29
N ALA A 630 -4.89 19.46 47.76
CA ALA A 630 -3.64 18.89 47.23
C ALA A 630 -3.34 19.26 45.75
N ALA A 631 -4.20 20.08 45.11
CA ALA A 631 -4.06 20.42 43.69
C ALA A 631 -3.42 21.80 43.45
N ALA A 632 -3.04 22.57 44.50
CA ALA A 632 -2.65 23.98 44.38
C ALA A 632 -1.29 24.35 44.98
N GLU A 633 -0.41 23.42 45.34
CA GLU A 633 0.93 23.80 45.79
C GLU A 633 2.01 23.37 44.77
N PRO A 634 2.93 24.30 44.40
CA PRO A 634 4.09 23.93 43.57
C PRO A 634 5.05 23.06 44.38
N ALA A 635 5.59 22.03 43.74
CA ALA A 635 6.45 21.01 44.32
C ALA A 635 7.64 21.65 45.09
N SER A 636 7.66 21.53 46.42
CA SER A 636 8.85 21.73 47.23
C SER A 636 9.80 20.54 47.02
N THR A 637 11.04 20.86 46.77
CA THR A 637 12.18 19.98 46.52
C THR A 637 12.72 19.35 47.82
N GLU A 638 11.98 18.44 48.44
CA GLU A 638 12.58 17.51 49.41
C GLU A 638 12.05 16.09 49.19
N PRO A 639 12.92 15.08 49.04
CA PRO A 639 12.51 13.71 48.83
C PRO A 639 12.05 13.05 50.12
N ALA A 640 10.75 12.71 50.21
CA ALA A 640 10.25 11.82 51.24
C ALA A 640 10.84 10.43 51.06
N GLU A 641 11.46 9.89 52.12
CA GLU A 641 12.04 8.52 52.11
C GLU A 641 10.99 7.44 51.79
N PRO A 642 11.22 6.58 50.81
CA PRO A 642 10.31 5.47 50.49
C PRO A 642 10.48 4.31 51.46
N SER A 643 9.38 3.65 51.81
CA SER A 643 9.40 2.38 52.55
C SER A 643 10.16 1.31 51.75
N ARG A 644 11.29 0.87 52.29
CA ARG A 644 12.37 0.14 51.62
C ARG A 644 12.07 -1.30 51.16
N ASN A 645 10.89 -1.88 51.35
CA ASN A 645 10.76 -3.35 51.35
C ASN A 645 10.15 -4.00 50.08
N ALA A 646 9.56 -3.28 49.14
CA ALA A 646 8.98 -3.91 47.96
C ALA A 646 9.70 -3.56 46.63
N LEU A 647 10.26 -2.33 46.54
CA LEU A 647 10.95 -1.87 45.34
C LEU A 647 12.38 -2.40 45.22
N THR A 648 13.04 -2.70 46.36
CA THR A 648 14.42 -3.21 46.40
C THR A 648 14.54 -4.64 45.87
N VAL A 649 13.47 -5.43 45.90
CA VAL A 649 13.46 -6.83 45.41
C VAL A 649 13.17 -6.91 43.92
N LEU A 650 12.47 -5.94 43.34
CA LEU A 650 12.09 -5.96 41.91
C LEU A 650 12.94 -5.02 41.02
N ALA A 651 13.61 -4.04 41.60
CA ALA A 651 14.48 -3.13 40.86
C ALA A 651 15.59 -3.83 40.07
N PRO A 652 16.29 -4.86 40.59
CA PRO A 652 17.32 -5.57 39.83
C PRO A 652 16.77 -6.35 38.64
N VAL A 653 15.48 -6.73 38.64
CA VAL A 653 14.85 -7.50 37.58
C VAL A 653 14.21 -6.58 36.52
N LEU A 654 13.77 -5.39 36.93
CA LEU A 654 13.09 -4.44 36.02
C LEU A 654 14.07 -3.47 35.35
N THR A 655 15.16 -3.10 35.98
CA THR A 655 16.11 -2.12 35.45
C THR A 655 16.88 -2.62 34.22
N PRO A 656 17.35 -3.88 34.10
CA PRO A 656 17.98 -4.41 32.90
C PRO A 656 17.00 -4.56 31.72
N LEU A 657 15.71 -4.74 32.01
CA LEU A 657 14.67 -4.87 30.99
C LEU A 657 14.19 -3.53 30.42
N MET A 658 14.42 -2.43 31.11
CA MET A 658 14.06 -1.07 30.68
C MET A 658 15.14 -0.34 29.90
N VAL A 659 16.41 -0.80 29.96
CA VAL A 659 17.56 -0.17 29.30
C VAL A 659 18.40 -1.27 28.64
N MET A 660 18.12 -1.59 27.39
CA MET A 660 19.00 -2.44 26.59
C MET A 660 20.03 -1.60 25.83
N PRO A 661 21.36 -1.90 25.95
CA PRO A 661 22.38 -1.20 25.18
C PRO A 661 22.40 -1.64 23.71
N GLY A 662 22.82 -0.70 22.84
CA GLY A 662 22.80 -0.68 21.37
C GLY A 662 22.99 -1.95 20.52
N PRO A 663 23.80 -2.95 20.85
CA PRO A 663 23.96 -4.14 19.99
C PRO A 663 22.75 -5.08 19.99
N ALA A 664 22.08 -5.27 21.12
CA ALA A 664 20.91 -6.14 21.21
C ALA A 664 19.68 -5.56 20.47
N ALA A 665 19.58 -4.24 20.41
CA ALA A 665 18.53 -3.55 19.65
C ALA A 665 18.71 -3.69 18.12
N ARG A 666 19.93 -3.97 17.64
CA ARG A 666 20.18 -4.23 16.20
C ARG A 666 19.76 -5.65 15.80
N VAL A 667 19.96 -6.62 16.67
CA VAL A 667 19.59 -8.03 16.42
C VAL A 667 18.08 -8.22 16.50
N SER A 668 17.38 -7.52 17.41
CA SER A 668 15.91 -7.60 17.53
C SER A 668 15.16 -6.98 16.34
N ARG A 669 15.78 -6.02 15.64
CA ARG A 669 15.24 -5.46 14.38
C ARG A 669 15.22 -6.46 13.21
N MET A 670 15.91 -7.59 13.34
CA MET A 670 15.97 -8.64 12.32
C MET A 670 14.80 -9.64 12.40
N LEU A 671 13.98 -9.58 13.46
CA LEU A 671 12.83 -10.46 13.59
C LEU A 671 11.60 -9.79 12.95
N PRO A 672 10.92 -10.42 11.98
CA PRO A 672 9.71 -9.86 11.36
C PRO A 672 8.65 -9.52 12.42
N GLY A 673 8.15 -8.29 12.41
CA GLY A 673 7.11 -7.82 13.33
C GLY A 673 7.61 -7.36 14.71
N VAL A 674 8.93 -7.28 14.96
CA VAL A 674 9.50 -6.75 16.21
C VAL A 674 10.16 -5.40 15.94
N HIS A 675 9.46 -4.33 16.26
CA HIS A 675 9.95 -2.95 16.17
C HIS A 675 10.15 -2.39 17.58
N TRP A 676 11.43 -2.20 17.97
CA TRP A 676 11.82 -1.65 19.27
C TRP A 676 12.07 -0.14 19.20
#